data_be32c2eec5676666b9e6043862d040fe
#
_entry.id   be32c2eec5676666b9e6043862d040fe
#
_cell.length_a   1.000
_cell.length_b   1.000
_cell.length_c   1.000
_cell.angle_alpha   90.00
_cell.angle_beta   90.00
_cell.angle_gamma   90.00
#
_symmetry.space_group_name_H-M   'P 1'
#
loop_
_entity.id
_entity.type
_entity.pdbx_description
1 polymer ?
#
loop_
_entity_poly.entity_id
_entity_poly.type
_entity_poly.pdbx_seq_one_letter_code
_entity_poly.pdbx_strand_id
1 'polypeptide(L)'
;MTALKGFASLPADTFAPGPASGAAITGTNGRTVPFSSQPVQGFSAVQFADIYGNYWFMPDNGYGAKANSADFLLRIYKVNPSFQGIGSGDGTVKIGNFIQLSDPDKKAGFSIVNNTTTDRFLTGADFDIESFNIAKDGSIWIGEEFGPYTLHFDSTGKLLDAPVATPNYNKLNTLKGQAPIVIGHRGASGDRPEHTLASYLLAIQRGADFIEPDLVVTKDGILIARHEPDITGTTDVASRTEFASRKTTKMLDGAPVTGWFAEDFTLAELKTLRAVERLSFREQTFNGVFDVPTLDEVIALVKKYEADTGKKIGIYPETKHPTYFAEKGFNTSQLLVDNLVKNKFTDPSRVFIQSFEVGNLKELNTKIMPKAGIDIPLIQLLDADDVNLDGSLIEISPYDFVKSGDKRTYADLRTPEGLKEIATYADGIGPWKRMILSVKGTDANNDGQADDINGDGAVNDADKTLTAPTTLITDAHKAGLLVHLYTLRNEPRYLAADYKGNPEAEVAQFIQLGIDGYFDDFPGTGDKVRDQVVAPFVRSPDNPDVLKQPSFNTLDKKPPIVIGHRGGSGERPEHTLAAYKVAIANGADFIEPDLVITKDGVLIARHEPMLAVLNADGTVNLTNTSTDVYKRPEFASLKSTKVLDGQTVTGWFAEDMTLAQIKTLNAIERLPALRGTKYDGDNLKVVTLEEVIDLVQQYEKETGVKIGIYPETKHPTYFATEGKYLDGTPIKVSLGQKLIDTLVKKGFTDPNRIFIQSFEVGNLQELKNTIMPKAGVNIPLI
;
A
#
# COMPACT_ATOMS: atom_id res chain seq x y z
N MET A 1 -27.18 1.91 -21.54
CA MET A 1 -28.32 2.51 -20.77
C MET A 1 -28.93 1.42 -19.91
N THR A 2 -28.88 1.59 -18.59
CA THR A 2 -29.57 0.69 -17.65
C THR A 2 -31.06 0.96 -17.79
N ALA A 3 -31.84 -0.02 -18.24
CA ALA A 3 -33.29 0.13 -18.35
C ALA A 3 -33.94 -0.20 -17.00
N LEU A 4 -34.84 0.66 -16.53
CA LEU A 4 -35.68 0.37 -15.37
C LEU A 4 -36.56 -0.85 -15.67
N LYS A 5 -36.33 -1.94 -14.89
CA LYS A 5 -37.05 -3.22 -15.13
C LYS A 5 -38.34 -3.33 -14.34
N GLY A 6 -38.47 -2.57 -13.27
CA GLY A 6 -39.68 -2.54 -12.46
C GLY A 6 -39.62 -1.44 -11.39
N PHE A 7 -40.75 -1.07 -10.84
CA PHE A 7 -40.85 -0.13 -9.73
C PHE A 7 -41.91 -0.57 -8.72
N ALA A 8 -41.74 -0.14 -7.47
CA ALA A 8 -42.76 -0.21 -6.41
C ALA A 8 -42.68 1.08 -5.61
N SER A 9 -43.82 1.58 -5.16
CA SER A 9 -43.90 2.83 -4.42
C SER A 9 -44.59 2.64 -3.06
N LEU A 10 -43.99 3.25 -2.03
CA LEU A 10 -44.59 3.36 -0.71
C LEU A 10 -45.36 4.68 -0.63
N PRO A 11 -46.66 4.68 -0.24
CA PRO A 11 -47.40 5.92 -0.04
C PRO A 11 -46.74 6.81 1.00
N ALA A 12 -46.69 8.13 0.74
CA ALA A 12 -46.08 9.10 1.65
C ALA A 12 -46.76 9.18 3.04
N ASP A 13 -48.02 8.75 3.15
CA ASP A 13 -48.80 8.68 4.40
C ASP A 13 -48.73 7.25 5.01
N THR A 14 -47.60 6.57 4.90
CA THR A 14 -47.35 5.29 5.55
C THR A 14 -46.77 5.51 6.94
N PHE A 15 -47.40 4.90 7.95
CA PHE A 15 -47.04 5.06 9.36
C PHE A 15 -46.79 3.68 10.00
N ALA A 16 -45.85 3.62 10.93
CA ALA A 16 -45.59 2.48 11.80
C ALA A 16 -46.02 2.81 13.25
N PRO A 17 -46.37 1.80 14.07
CA PRO A 17 -46.75 2.00 15.47
C PRO A 17 -45.68 2.77 16.26
N GLY A 18 -46.14 3.73 17.10
CA GLY A 18 -45.24 4.53 17.96
C GLY A 18 -45.90 5.82 18.42
N PRO A 19 -45.18 6.63 19.21
CA PRO A 19 -45.66 7.94 19.65
C PRO A 19 -45.84 8.90 18.46
N ALA A 20 -46.54 10.03 18.71
CA ALA A 20 -46.65 11.11 17.74
C ALA A 20 -45.28 11.66 17.35
N SER A 21 -45.12 12.11 16.09
CA SER A 21 -43.88 12.61 15.55
C SER A 21 -44.08 13.82 14.65
N GLY A 22 -43.07 14.69 14.54
CA GLY A 22 -43.11 15.90 13.70
C GLY A 22 -43.65 17.13 14.43
N ALA A 23 -43.52 17.20 15.76
CA ALA A 23 -43.97 18.36 16.54
C ALA A 23 -43.19 19.65 16.24
N ALA A 24 -41.93 19.52 15.77
CA ALA A 24 -41.05 20.65 15.47
C ALA A 24 -40.98 21.00 13.98
N ILE A 25 -41.82 20.43 13.12
CA ILE A 25 -41.90 20.77 11.70
C ILE A 25 -43.17 21.51 11.33
N THR A 26 -43.16 22.16 10.16
CA THR A 26 -44.38 22.78 9.58
C THR A 26 -45.04 21.80 8.61
N GLY A 27 -46.35 21.59 8.75
CA GLY A 27 -47.10 20.75 7.83
C GLY A 27 -47.08 21.30 6.40
N THR A 28 -46.77 20.43 5.44
CA THR A 28 -46.73 20.75 4.01
C THR A 28 -47.69 19.84 3.26
N ASN A 29 -48.05 20.23 2.05
CA ASN A 29 -48.92 19.45 1.14
C ASN A 29 -50.23 19.03 1.77
N GLY A 30 -50.84 19.92 2.58
CA GLY A 30 -52.15 19.71 3.24
C GLY A 30 -52.10 18.76 4.43
N ARG A 31 -50.94 18.36 4.94
CA ARG A 31 -50.78 17.49 6.10
C ARG A 31 -50.79 18.29 7.40
N THR A 32 -51.41 17.73 8.42
CA THR A 32 -51.40 18.26 9.78
C THR A 32 -50.33 17.57 10.61
N VAL A 33 -49.53 18.36 11.35
CA VAL A 33 -48.48 17.88 12.26
C VAL A 33 -48.81 18.32 13.70
N PRO A 34 -48.36 17.59 14.74
CA PRO A 34 -47.59 16.33 14.63
C PRO A 34 -48.44 15.19 14.07
N PHE A 35 -47.79 14.25 13.38
CA PHE A 35 -48.42 13.00 12.97
C PHE A 35 -48.78 12.17 14.22
N SER A 36 -49.87 11.41 14.17
CA SER A 36 -50.33 10.59 15.30
C SER A 36 -49.43 9.35 15.57
N SER A 37 -48.50 9.04 14.67
CA SER A 37 -47.63 7.89 14.75
C SER A 37 -46.31 8.15 14.00
N GLN A 38 -45.39 7.17 13.92
CA GLN A 38 -44.09 7.31 13.30
C GLN A 38 -44.19 7.17 11.78
N PRO A 39 -43.80 8.17 10.97
CA PRO A 39 -43.82 8.05 9.52
C PRO A 39 -42.71 7.10 9.02
N VAL A 40 -43.03 6.34 7.96
CA VAL A 40 -42.08 5.44 7.27
C VAL A 40 -41.71 6.08 5.95
N GLN A 41 -40.61 6.83 5.95
CA GLN A 41 -40.13 7.61 4.80
C GLN A 41 -38.62 7.87 4.87
N GLY A 42 -38.04 8.46 3.83
CA GLY A 42 -36.64 8.92 3.84
C GLY A 42 -35.63 7.79 3.97
N PHE A 43 -35.76 6.74 3.16
CA PHE A 43 -34.83 5.61 3.21
C PHE A 43 -33.48 5.99 2.61
N SER A 44 -32.42 5.99 3.41
CA SER A 44 -31.04 6.25 3.01
C SER A 44 -30.25 4.97 2.73
N ALA A 45 -30.63 3.84 3.33
CA ALA A 45 -29.92 2.58 3.13
C ALA A 45 -30.84 1.37 2.96
N VAL A 46 -30.34 0.36 2.21
CA VAL A 46 -31.04 -0.89 1.93
C VAL A 46 -30.08 -2.09 1.93
N GLN A 47 -30.53 -3.21 2.52
CA GLN A 47 -29.87 -4.49 2.48
C GLN A 47 -30.86 -5.61 2.16
N PHE A 48 -30.43 -6.61 1.37
CA PHE A 48 -31.24 -7.81 1.09
C PHE A 48 -31.47 -8.60 2.39
N ALA A 49 -32.72 -8.93 2.71
CA ALA A 49 -33.05 -9.61 3.96
C ALA A 49 -33.16 -11.13 3.80
N ASP A 50 -33.84 -11.61 2.75
CA ASP A 50 -34.05 -13.03 2.52
C ASP A 50 -34.42 -13.38 1.07
N ILE A 51 -34.38 -14.67 0.74
CA ILE A 51 -34.71 -15.18 -0.60
C ILE A 51 -36.19 -15.02 -1.00
N TYR A 52 -37.06 -14.56 -0.11
CA TYR A 52 -38.50 -14.34 -0.36
C TYR A 52 -38.78 -12.91 -0.87
N GLY A 53 -37.74 -12.14 -1.20
CA GLY A 53 -37.85 -10.80 -1.75
C GLY A 53 -38.08 -9.71 -0.69
N ASN A 54 -37.72 -9.98 0.56
CA ASN A 54 -37.72 -8.98 1.61
C ASN A 54 -36.38 -8.25 1.65
N TYR A 55 -36.45 -6.98 2.01
CA TYR A 55 -35.31 -6.10 2.20
C TYR A 55 -35.38 -5.43 3.58
N TRP A 56 -34.21 -5.14 4.14
CA TRP A 56 -34.10 -4.20 5.25
C TRP A 56 -33.87 -2.81 4.69
N PHE A 57 -34.67 -1.86 5.14
CA PHE A 57 -34.57 -0.43 4.77
C PHE A 57 -34.42 0.41 6.03
N MET A 58 -33.49 1.35 6.00
CA MET A 58 -33.24 2.26 7.11
C MET A 58 -33.50 3.70 6.66
N PRO A 59 -34.42 4.44 7.32
CA PRO A 59 -34.56 5.88 7.17
C PRO A 59 -33.35 6.61 7.76
N ASP A 60 -33.14 7.85 7.30
CA ASP A 60 -32.22 8.81 7.89
C ASP A 60 -32.70 9.33 9.27
N ASN A 61 -32.39 10.58 9.63
CA ASN A 61 -32.85 11.21 10.87
C ASN A 61 -34.33 11.64 10.87
N GLY A 62 -35.03 11.45 9.77
CA GLY A 62 -36.48 11.65 9.61
C GLY A 62 -36.90 13.00 9.07
N TYR A 63 -36.42 14.12 9.61
CA TYR A 63 -36.85 15.47 9.20
C TYR A 63 -35.71 16.38 8.76
N GLY A 64 -34.51 15.79 8.49
CA GLY A 64 -33.37 16.44 7.86
C GLY A 64 -32.52 17.33 8.77
N ALA A 65 -32.85 17.45 10.06
CA ALA A 65 -32.04 18.20 11.00
C ALA A 65 -32.21 17.72 12.45
N LYS A 66 -31.15 17.81 13.24
CA LYS A 66 -31.15 17.47 14.67
C LYS A 66 -32.22 18.21 15.45
N ALA A 67 -32.47 19.50 15.14
CA ALA A 67 -33.41 20.37 15.86
C ALA A 67 -34.89 19.98 15.69
N ASN A 68 -35.23 19.27 14.62
CA ASN A 68 -36.62 18.94 14.29
C ASN A 68 -36.97 17.44 14.35
N SER A 69 -35.98 16.57 14.64
CA SER A 69 -36.12 15.11 14.59
C SER A 69 -36.11 14.44 15.98
N ALA A 70 -36.36 15.20 17.05
CA ALA A 70 -36.30 14.67 18.42
C ALA A 70 -37.43 13.66 18.75
N ASP A 71 -38.52 13.66 17.98
CA ASP A 71 -39.67 12.75 18.12
C ASP A 71 -39.75 11.72 16.99
N PHE A 72 -38.74 11.65 16.09
CA PHE A 72 -38.62 10.63 15.07
C PHE A 72 -37.73 9.49 15.59
N LEU A 73 -38.31 8.28 15.76
CA LEU A 73 -37.61 7.13 16.29
C LEU A 73 -36.76 6.44 15.20
N LEU A 74 -35.48 6.20 15.48
CA LEU A 74 -34.57 5.51 14.55
C LEU A 74 -34.88 4.00 14.50
N ARG A 75 -35.13 3.50 13.28
CA ARG A 75 -35.60 2.13 13.04
C ARG A 75 -35.06 1.56 11.75
N ILE A 76 -35.00 0.23 11.68
CA ILE A 76 -34.72 -0.50 10.43
C ILE A 76 -35.96 -1.33 10.10
N TYR A 77 -36.58 -1.08 8.97
CA TYR A 77 -37.85 -1.71 8.57
C TYR A 77 -37.62 -2.89 7.64
N LYS A 78 -38.31 -4.01 7.87
CA LYS A 78 -38.37 -5.12 6.89
C LYS A 78 -39.46 -4.78 5.87
N VAL A 79 -39.10 -4.74 4.62
CA VAL A 79 -39.95 -4.24 3.52
C VAL A 79 -40.03 -5.30 2.41
N ASN A 80 -41.23 -5.52 1.87
CA ASN A 80 -41.48 -6.43 0.75
C ASN A 80 -42.07 -5.66 -0.44
N PRO A 81 -41.29 -5.25 -1.45
CA PRO A 81 -41.77 -4.60 -2.65
C PRO A 81 -42.33 -5.60 -3.67
N SER A 82 -43.51 -5.34 -4.20
CA SER A 82 -44.14 -6.07 -5.30
C SER A 82 -43.89 -5.30 -6.61
N PHE A 83 -42.73 -5.51 -7.25
CA PHE A 83 -42.31 -4.71 -8.41
C PHE A 83 -43.23 -4.86 -9.60
N GLN A 84 -43.88 -3.78 -10.03
CA GLN A 84 -44.58 -3.67 -11.31
C GLN A 84 -43.57 -3.61 -12.45
N GLY A 85 -43.76 -4.42 -13.49
CA GLY A 85 -42.86 -4.50 -14.64
C GLY A 85 -41.89 -5.67 -14.60
N ILE A 86 -41.73 -6.33 -13.44
CA ILE A 86 -41.01 -7.60 -13.30
C ILE A 86 -41.98 -8.67 -12.86
N GLY A 87 -42.43 -9.51 -13.79
CA GLY A 87 -43.47 -10.53 -13.51
C GLY A 87 -44.85 -9.92 -13.30
N SER A 88 -45.59 -10.38 -12.29
CA SER A 88 -46.97 -10.01 -11.99
C SER A 88 -47.14 -9.04 -10.81
N GLY A 89 -46.08 -8.30 -10.42
CA GLY A 89 -46.14 -7.36 -9.30
C GLY A 89 -47.09 -6.18 -9.58
N ASP A 90 -47.72 -5.65 -8.52
CA ASP A 90 -48.72 -4.58 -8.59
C ASP A 90 -48.17 -3.17 -8.29
N GLY A 91 -46.85 -3.06 -8.03
CA GLY A 91 -46.18 -1.82 -7.73
C GLY A 91 -46.33 -1.35 -6.26
N THR A 92 -46.88 -2.18 -5.38
CA THR A 92 -47.06 -1.85 -3.96
C THR A 92 -45.85 -2.26 -3.11
N VAL A 93 -45.73 -1.66 -1.94
CA VAL A 93 -44.73 -1.99 -0.92
C VAL A 93 -45.41 -2.33 0.38
N LYS A 94 -45.11 -3.50 0.94
CA LYS A 94 -45.60 -3.94 2.24
C LYS A 94 -44.54 -3.69 3.30
N ILE A 95 -44.89 -3.00 4.38
CA ILE A 95 -44.03 -2.82 5.56
C ILE A 95 -44.33 -3.99 6.51
N GLY A 96 -43.28 -4.70 6.88
CA GLY A 96 -43.28 -5.79 7.86
C GLY A 96 -42.86 -5.29 9.27
N ASN A 97 -42.15 -6.15 9.98
CA ASN A 97 -41.58 -5.82 11.28
C ASN A 97 -40.43 -4.80 11.14
N PHE A 98 -40.13 -4.16 12.25
CA PHE A 98 -38.97 -3.26 12.34
C PHE A 98 -38.09 -3.60 13.55
N ILE A 99 -36.82 -3.19 13.47
CA ILE A 99 -35.88 -3.19 14.58
C ILE A 99 -35.82 -1.78 15.12
N GLN A 100 -36.13 -1.61 16.42
CA GLN A 100 -36.07 -0.32 17.11
C GLN A 100 -34.70 -0.10 17.71
N LEU A 101 -33.99 0.98 17.32
CA LEU A 101 -32.68 1.29 17.87
C LEU A 101 -32.81 1.91 19.27
N SER A 102 -31.96 1.48 20.21
CA SER A 102 -32.02 1.86 21.62
C SER A 102 -30.65 1.79 22.31
N ASP A 103 -30.52 2.54 23.44
CA ASP A 103 -29.31 2.55 24.27
C ASP A 103 -29.67 2.35 25.77
N PRO A 104 -30.28 1.22 26.15
CA PRO A 104 -30.70 0.99 27.55
C PRO A 104 -29.53 0.90 28.51
N ASP A 105 -28.33 0.49 28.05
CA ASP A 105 -27.12 0.34 28.85
C ASP A 105 -26.26 1.63 28.91
N LYS A 106 -26.73 2.74 28.34
CA LYS A 106 -26.04 4.05 28.34
C LYS A 106 -24.66 4.04 27.69
N LYS A 107 -24.52 3.29 26.59
CA LYS A 107 -23.27 3.16 25.83
C LYS A 107 -22.94 4.39 24.99
N ALA A 108 -23.92 5.23 24.65
CA ALA A 108 -23.72 6.42 23.81
C ALA A 108 -22.68 7.41 24.37
N GLY A 109 -22.47 7.43 25.69
CA GLY A 109 -21.44 8.29 26.33
C GLY A 109 -21.83 9.78 26.44
N PHE A 110 -22.99 10.18 25.89
CA PHE A 110 -23.53 11.52 25.95
C PHE A 110 -25.07 11.48 26.22
N SER A 111 -25.68 12.63 26.49
CA SER A 111 -27.13 12.73 26.74
C SER A 111 -27.90 12.59 25.43
N ILE A 112 -28.75 11.57 25.35
CA ILE A 112 -29.71 11.37 24.27
C ILE A 112 -31.05 11.99 24.60
N VAL A 113 -31.96 12.16 23.61
CA VAL A 113 -33.30 12.74 23.81
C VAL A 113 -34.08 11.97 24.88
N ASN A 114 -34.13 10.65 24.78
CA ASN A 114 -34.85 9.78 25.72
C ASN A 114 -33.97 9.34 26.91
N ASN A 115 -33.12 10.22 27.42
CA ASN A 115 -32.10 9.92 28.44
C ASN A 115 -32.69 9.39 29.78
N THR A 116 -33.92 9.70 30.10
CA THR A 116 -34.60 9.33 31.37
C THR A 116 -35.57 8.16 31.24
N THR A 117 -35.85 7.67 30.03
CA THR A 117 -36.74 6.53 29.83
C THR A 117 -35.98 5.19 30.03
N THR A 118 -36.71 4.14 30.37
CA THR A 118 -36.13 2.79 30.58
C THR A 118 -35.55 2.24 29.29
N ASP A 119 -36.30 2.35 28.20
CA ASP A 119 -35.91 1.76 26.92
C ASP A 119 -34.87 2.60 26.17
N ARG A 120 -34.76 3.91 26.48
CA ARG A 120 -33.81 4.84 25.87
C ARG A 120 -33.77 4.70 24.34
N PHE A 121 -34.95 4.72 23.69
CA PHE A 121 -35.04 4.68 22.24
C PHE A 121 -34.32 5.86 21.60
N LEU A 122 -33.52 5.57 20.58
CA LEU A 122 -32.77 6.57 19.84
C LEU A 122 -33.66 7.29 18.85
N THR A 123 -33.40 8.58 18.66
CA THR A 123 -34.14 9.48 17.78
C THR A 123 -33.26 10.12 16.73
N GLY A 124 -33.86 10.70 15.71
CA GLY A 124 -33.14 11.45 14.69
C GLY A 124 -32.43 12.72 15.17
N ALA A 125 -32.67 13.13 16.44
CA ALA A 125 -31.88 14.18 17.07
C ALA A 125 -30.62 13.64 17.80
N ASP A 126 -30.54 12.32 18.01
CA ASP A 126 -29.38 11.68 18.63
C ASP A 126 -28.34 11.34 17.59
N PHE A 127 -28.76 10.76 16.45
CA PHE A 127 -27.89 10.32 15.34
C PHE A 127 -28.55 10.56 13.98
N ASP A 128 -27.76 10.84 12.98
CA ASP A 128 -28.14 10.92 11.56
C ASP A 128 -27.63 9.68 10.83
N ILE A 129 -28.45 8.64 10.80
CA ILE A 129 -28.03 7.31 10.32
C ILE A 129 -28.17 7.20 8.81
N GLU A 130 -27.05 6.91 8.09
CA GLU A 130 -26.98 6.94 6.62
C GLU A 130 -26.67 5.60 5.98
N SER A 131 -26.03 4.69 6.69
CA SER A 131 -25.65 3.39 6.18
C SER A 131 -25.76 2.31 7.23
N PHE A 132 -26.07 1.06 6.84
CA PHE A 132 -26.05 -0.06 7.76
C PHE A 132 -25.62 -1.36 7.09
N ASN A 133 -25.15 -2.29 7.92
CA ASN A 133 -24.87 -3.67 7.55
C ASN A 133 -25.32 -4.60 8.68
N ILE A 134 -26.19 -5.58 8.37
CA ILE A 134 -26.52 -6.67 9.27
C ILE A 134 -25.57 -7.81 8.94
N ALA A 135 -24.66 -8.10 9.87
CA ALA A 135 -23.64 -9.13 9.75
C ALA A 135 -24.23 -10.55 9.84
N LYS A 136 -23.43 -11.57 9.52
CA LYS A 136 -23.88 -12.99 9.54
C LYS A 136 -24.28 -13.50 10.93
N ASP A 137 -23.73 -12.93 11.99
CA ASP A 137 -24.06 -13.23 13.39
C ASP A 137 -25.32 -12.48 13.88
N GLY A 138 -25.90 -11.64 13.03
CA GLY A 138 -27.08 -10.82 13.32
C GLY A 138 -26.76 -9.46 13.95
N SER A 139 -25.50 -9.14 14.27
CA SER A 139 -25.13 -7.80 14.75
C SER A 139 -25.35 -6.76 13.66
N ILE A 140 -25.60 -5.51 14.05
CA ILE A 140 -25.92 -4.42 13.14
C ILE A 140 -24.89 -3.33 13.31
N TRP A 141 -24.27 -2.94 12.20
CA TRP A 141 -23.31 -1.85 12.12
C TRP A 141 -23.93 -0.69 11.35
N ILE A 142 -23.89 0.51 11.91
CA ILE A 142 -24.52 1.71 11.34
C ILE A 142 -23.49 2.84 11.27
N GLY A 143 -23.39 3.48 10.10
CA GLY A 143 -22.67 4.75 9.93
C GLY A 143 -23.63 5.91 10.11
N GLU A 144 -23.22 6.97 10.83
CA GLU A 144 -24.00 8.17 11.11
C GLU A 144 -23.15 9.43 10.88
N GLU A 145 -23.81 10.58 10.63
CA GLU A 145 -23.13 11.79 10.16
C GLU A 145 -22.97 12.90 11.21
N PHE A 146 -23.76 12.93 12.29
CA PHE A 146 -23.70 14.02 13.29
C PHE A 146 -22.38 14.01 14.08
N GLY A 147 -21.79 12.81 14.30
CA GLY A 147 -20.60 12.63 15.09
C GLY A 147 -19.24 12.70 14.39
N PRO A 148 -18.98 12.24 13.15
CA PRO A 148 -19.51 11.01 12.56
C PRO A 148 -19.04 9.76 13.32
N TYR A 149 -19.92 8.80 13.51
CA TYR A 149 -19.63 7.58 14.27
C TYR A 149 -19.98 6.31 13.48
N THR A 150 -19.31 5.22 13.82
CA THR A 150 -19.79 3.86 13.57
C THR A 150 -20.43 3.33 14.84
N LEU A 151 -21.70 2.90 14.73
CA LEU A 151 -22.49 2.37 15.84
C LEU A 151 -22.61 0.86 15.69
N HIS A 152 -22.53 0.12 16.81
CA HIS A 152 -22.65 -1.33 16.82
C HIS A 152 -23.80 -1.78 17.72
N PHE A 153 -24.76 -2.48 17.13
CA PHE A 153 -25.98 -2.96 17.80
C PHE A 153 -26.06 -4.48 17.75
N ASP A 154 -26.80 -5.07 18.68
CA ASP A 154 -27.24 -6.46 18.57
C ASP A 154 -28.40 -6.60 17.56
N SER A 155 -28.81 -7.84 17.30
CA SER A 155 -29.89 -8.17 16.37
C SER A 155 -31.27 -7.62 16.78
N THR A 156 -31.44 -7.12 18.00
CA THR A 156 -32.67 -6.51 18.52
C THR A 156 -32.66 -4.99 18.41
N GLY A 157 -31.54 -4.38 18.06
CA GLY A 157 -31.32 -2.93 17.95
C GLY A 157 -30.82 -2.27 19.22
N LYS A 158 -30.28 -3.03 20.18
CA LYS A 158 -29.66 -2.52 21.39
C LYS A 158 -28.18 -2.17 21.12
N LEU A 159 -27.76 -0.96 21.45
CA LEU A 159 -26.37 -0.50 21.33
C LEU A 159 -25.44 -1.31 22.24
N LEU A 160 -24.43 -1.97 21.66
CA LEU A 160 -23.50 -2.86 22.33
C LEU A 160 -22.28 -2.13 22.89
N ASP A 161 -21.73 -1.20 22.12
CA ASP A 161 -20.49 -0.50 22.42
C ASP A 161 -20.68 1.02 22.34
N ALA A 162 -19.74 1.78 22.90
CA ALA A 162 -19.70 3.23 22.72
C ALA A 162 -19.53 3.55 21.21
N PRO A 163 -20.21 4.63 20.71
CA PRO A 163 -20.00 5.08 19.33
C PRO A 163 -18.52 5.27 19.02
N VAL A 164 -18.03 4.60 17.97
CA VAL A 164 -16.65 4.72 17.52
C VAL A 164 -16.58 5.87 16.52
N ALA A 165 -15.84 6.93 16.85
CA ALA A 165 -15.64 8.02 15.91
C ALA A 165 -15.01 7.48 14.62
N THR A 166 -15.72 7.68 13.49
CA THR A 166 -15.13 7.37 12.19
C THR A 166 -14.05 8.42 11.90
N PRO A 167 -12.89 8.01 11.38
CA PRO A 167 -11.92 8.98 10.91
C PRO A 167 -12.59 9.93 9.92
N ASN A 168 -12.28 11.22 10.04
CA ASN A 168 -12.84 12.23 9.14
C ASN A 168 -12.25 12.01 7.74
N TYR A 169 -12.91 11.19 6.91
CA TYR A 169 -12.45 10.80 5.57
C TYR A 169 -12.40 11.96 4.57
N ASN A 170 -12.89 13.14 4.92
CA ASN A 170 -12.80 14.32 4.08
C ASN A 170 -11.52 15.11 4.26
N LYS A 171 -10.66 14.75 5.23
CA LYS A 171 -9.36 15.40 5.47
C LYS A 171 -8.41 14.44 6.16
N LEU A 172 -7.17 14.37 5.67
CA LEU A 172 -6.10 13.64 6.37
C LEU A 172 -5.88 14.26 7.77
N ASN A 173 -5.60 13.42 8.76
CA ASN A 173 -5.38 13.84 10.16
C ASN A 173 -4.01 14.50 10.39
N THR A 174 -3.24 14.71 9.32
CA THR A 174 -1.95 15.43 9.34
C THR A 174 -2.14 16.91 9.69
N LEU A 175 -1.12 17.56 10.19
CA LEU A 175 -1.17 18.98 10.63
C LEU A 175 -1.74 19.91 9.54
N LYS A 176 -1.33 19.71 8.29
CA LYS A 176 -1.76 20.53 7.14
C LYS A 176 -2.79 19.84 6.25
N GLY A 177 -3.26 18.65 6.60
CA GLY A 177 -4.19 17.86 5.79
C GLY A 177 -3.59 17.33 4.48
N GLN A 178 -2.27 17.33 4.35
CA GLN A 178 -1.54 16.80 3.19
C GLN A 178 -1.11 15.35 3.44
N ALA A 179 -0.76 14.62 2.37
CA ALA A 179 -0.18 13.29 2.51
C ALA A 179 1.12 13.33 3.32
N PRO A 180 1.36 12.34 4.21
CA PRO A 180 2.63 12.28 4.95
C PRO A 180 3.80 12.04 4.00
N ILE A 181 4.97 12.62 4.32
CA ILE A 181 6.18 12.41 3.53
C ILE A 181 6.84 11.06 3.86
N VAL A 182 7.37 10.39 2.84
CA VAL A 182 8.18 9.17 2.97
C VAL A 182 9.65 9.55 3.01
N ILE A 183 10.34 9.21 4.10
CA ILE A 183 11.75 9.52 4.30
C ILE A 183 12.53 8.21 4.27
N GLY A 184 13.43 8.04 3.29
CA GLY A 184 14.32 6.87 3.23
C GLY A 184 15.38 6.96 4.31
N HIS A 185 15.17 6.23 5.42
CA HIS A 185 16.00 6.21 6.62
C HIS A 185 17.39 5.63 6.32
N ARG A 186 18.41 6.48 6.26
CA ARG A 186 19.76 6.14 5.79
C ARG A 186 19.77 5.61 4.35
N GLY A 187 18.76 6.02 3.55
CA GLY A 187 18.43 5.47 2.26
C GLY A 187 17.41 4.33 2.32
N ALA A 188 17.44 3.37 1.40
CA ALA A 188 16.74 2.10 1.50
C ALA A 188 17.64 1.09 2.26
N SER A 189 17.85 1.36 3.56
CA SER A 189 18.82 0.67 4.40
C SER A 189 18.43 -0.79 4.69
N GLY A 190 17.16 -1.17 4.47
CA GLY A 190 16.71 -2.56 4.52
C GLY A 190 17.21 -3.43 3.36
N ASP A 191 17.63 -2.81 2.24
CA ASP A 191 18.02 -3.49 1.00
C ASP A 191 19.48 -3.26 0.60
N ARG A 192 20.14 -2.23 1.14
CA ARG A 192 21.52 -1.83 0.83
C ARG A 192 22.21 -1.34 2.09
N PRO A 193 23.53 -1.49 2.20
CA PRO A 193 24.27 -0.92 3.32
C PRO A 193 23.92 0.56 3.53
N GLU A 194 23.58 0.89 4.78
CA GLU A 194 23.12 2.23 5.16
C GLU A 194 24.10 3.33 4.75
N HIS A 195 23.58 4.52 4.47
CA HIS A 195 24.38 5.70 4.13
C HIS A 195 25.33 5.50 2.94
N THR A 196 24.90 4.81 1.91
CA THR A 196 25.62 4.72 0.62
C THR A 196 24.81 5.44 -0.47
N LEU A 197 25.49 5.95 -1.51
CA LEU A 197 24.79 6.55 -2.66
C LEU A 197 23.83 5.56 -3.32
N ALA A 198 24.17 4.26 -3.28
CA ALA A 198 23.31 3.20 -3.81
C ALA A 198 22.03 3.03 -2.97
N SER A 199 22.13 3.10 -1.62
CA SER A 199 20.99 3.08 -0.71
C SER A 199 20.07 4.28 -0.93
N TYR A 200 20.64 5.48 -1.05
CA TYR A 200 19.89 6.71 -1.33
C TYR A 200 19.18 6.68 -2.68
N LEU A 201 19.89 6.27 -3.74
CA LEU A 201 19.31 6.17 -5.08
C LEU A 201 18.14 5.17 -5.09
N LEU A 202 18.32 4.01 -4.44
CA LEU A 202 17.26 3.00 -4.34
C LEU A 202 16.04 3.54 -3.57
N ALA A 203 16.23 4.28 -2.48
CA ALA A 203 15.13 4.92 -1.75
C ALA A 203 14.33 5.87 -2.64
N ILE A 204 15.02 6.72 -3.41
CA ILE A 204 14.40 7.66 -4.36
C ILE A 204 13.61 6.91 -5.44
N GLN A 205 14.18 5.85 -6.00
CA GLN A 205 13.53 5.01 -7.02
C GLN A 205 12.29 4.28 -6.50
N ARG A 206 12.26 3.99 -5.20
CA ARG A 206 11.14 3.36 -4.50
C ARG A 206 10.12 4.33 -3.91
N GLY A 207 10.17 5.61 -4.29
CA GLY A 207 9.13 6.57 -3.98
C GLY A 207 9.42 7.50 -2.80
N ALA A 208 10.58 7.41 -2.14
CA ALA A 208 10.93 8.35 -1.08
C ALA A 208 10.87 9.81 -1.58
N ASP A 209 10.27 10.70 -0.77
CA ASP A 209 10.23 12.13 -1.00
C ASP A 209 11.52 12.80 -0.51
N PHE A 210 12.09 12.24 0.57
CA PHE A 210 13.34 12.66 1.18
C PHE A 210 14.27 11.48 1.39
N ILE A 211 15.59 11.74 1.36
CA ILE A 211 16.60 10.81 1.83
C ILE A 211 17.29 11.40 3.06
N GLU A 212 17.61 10.54 4.00
CA GLU A 212 18.12 10.97 5.30
C GLU A 212 19.59 10.57 5.46
N PRO A 213 20.53 11.56 5.48
CA PRO A 213 21.91 11.37 5.85
C PRO A 213 22.20 11.78 7.30
N ASP A 214 22.61 10.84 8.13
CA ASP A 214 23.26 11.12 9.41
C ASP A 214 24.68 11.64 9.16
N LEU A 215 25.09 12.71 9.82
CA LEU A 215 26.33 13.39 9.53
C LEU A 215 27.30 13.38 10.72
N VAL A 216 28.51 12.87 10.45
CA VAL A 216 29.67 12.95 11.33
C VAL A 216 30.82 13.65 10.63
N VAL A 217 31.87 14.06 11.38
CA VAL A 217 32.96 14.87 10.84
C VAL A 217 34.24 14.07 10.73
N THR A 218 34.95 14.22 9.62
CA THR A 218 36.30 13.67 9.42
C THR A 218 37.37 14.51 10.13
N LYS A 219 38.58 14.00 10.25
CA LYS A 219 39.74 14.70 10.82
C LYS A 219 40.02 16.06 10.14
N ASP A 220 39.78 16.14 8.84
CA ASP A 220 39.97 17.34 8.02
C ASP A 220 38.69 18.18 7.85
N GLY A 221 37.67 17.93 8.71
CA GLY A 221 36.49 18.81 8.81
C GLY A 221 35.43 18.62 7.75
N ILE A 222 35.39 17.46 7.07
CA ILE A 222 34.40 17.18 6.02
C ILE A 222 33.27 16.36 6.62
N LEU A 223 32.00 16.72 6.28
CA LEU A 223 30.82 15.95 6.66
C LEU A 223 30.67 14.71 5.77
N ILE A 224 30.59 13.54 6.41
CA ILE A 224 30.32 12.26 5.78
C ILE A 224 29.04 11.67 6.34
N ALA A 225 28.37 10.85 5.52
CA ALA A 225 27.13 10.17 5.95
C ALA A 225 27.46 8.89 6.71
N ARG A 226 27.30 8.90 8.04
CA ARG A 226 27.40 7.76 8.96
C ARG A 226 26.58 8.05 10.22
N HIS A 227 25.92 6.99 10.74
CA HIS A 227 25.07 7.11 11.93
C HIS A 227 25.89 7.45 13.19
N GLU A 228 27.03 6.79 13.34
CA GLU A 228 27.90 6.98 14.51
C GLU A 228 29.29 7.50 14.09
N PRO A 229 29.97 8.23 14.98
CA PRO A 229 31.40 8.49 14.82
C PRO A 229 32.23 7.21 14.74
N ASP A 230 31.83 6.14 15.49
CA ASP A 230 32.43 4.82 15.37
C ASP A 230 32.03 4.12 14.06
N ILE A 231 33.00 3.94 13.16
CA ILE A 231 32.83 3.32 11.85
C ILE A 231 33.11 1.82 11.82
N THR A 232 33.34 1.20 12.98
CA THR A 232 33.75 -0.21 13.10
C THR A 232 32.73 -1.17 12.47
N GLY A 233 31.45 -0.97 12.75
CA GLY A 233 30.37 -1.87 12.34
C GLY A 233 29.77 -1.55 10.97
N THR A 234 30.09 -0.38 10.38
CA THR A 234 29.49 0.10 9.11
C THR A 234 30.50 0.23 7.97
N THR A 235 31.78 -0.11 8.23
CA THR A 235 32.85 -0.14 7.22
C THR A 235 33.75 -1.37 7.38
N ASP A 236 34.57 -1.63 6.37
CA ASP A 236 35.59 -2.70 6.39
C ASP A 236 36.85 -2.34 7.19
N VAL A 237 36.87 -1.23 7.95
CA VAL A 237 38.04 -0.71 8.67
C VAL A 237 38.70 -1.74 9.60
N ALA A 238 37.92 -2.61 10.23
CA ALA A 238 38.46 -3.65 11.12
C ALA A 238 39.32 -4.69 10.43
N SER A 239 39.17 -4.85 9.10
CA SER A 239 39.99 -5.74 8.26
C SER A 239 41.24 -5.07 7.64
N ARG A 240 41.36 -3.74 7.86
CA ARG A 240 42.44 -2.92 7.27
C ARG A 240 43.64 -2.84 8.20
N THR A 241 44.66 -3.61 7.90
CA THR A 241 45.90 -3.69 8.72
C THR A 241 46.60 -2.36 8.88
N GLU A 242 46.58 -1.50 7.84
CA GLU A 242 47.14 -0.15 7.86
C GLU A 242 46.49 0.79 8.90
N PHE A 243 45.29 0.49 9.31
CA PHE A 243 44.52 1.28 10.32
C PHE A 243 44.46 0.60 11.67
N ALA A 244 45.02 -0.57 11.87
CA ALA A 244 44.92 -1.33 13.10
C ALA A 244 45.36 -0.53 14.36
N SER A 245 46.41 0.29 14.23
CA SER A 245 46.92 1.13 15.32
C SER A 245 46.03 2.30 15.74
N ARG A 246 44.99 2.61 14.96
CA ARG A 246 44.04 3.71 15.26
C ARG A 246 42.86 3.25 16.10
N LYS A 247 42.72 1.95 16.36
CA LYS A 247 41.68 1.44 17.27
C LYS A 247 41.88 2.03 18.64
N THR A 248 40.86 2.67 19.20
CA THR A 248 40.92 3.36 20.48
C THR A 248 39.59 3.34 21.20
N THR A 249 39.61 3.70 22.49
CA THR A 249 38.39 3.87 23.28
C THR A 249 38.14 5.36 23.48
N LYS A 250 36.95 5.84 23.14
CA LYS A 250 36.49 7.20 23.40
C LYS A 250 35.21 7.21 24.19
N MET A 251 34.98 8.31 24.91
CA MET A 251 33.67 8.55 25.55
C MET A 251 32.75 9.18 24.52
N LEU A 252 31.69 8.50 24.15
CA LEU A 252 30.65 8.98 23.29
C LEU A 252 29.35 9.08 24.10
N ASP A 253 28.82 10.28 24.24
CA ASP A 253 27.61 10.59 25.00
C ASP A 253 27.59 9.97 26.43
N GLY A 254 28.76 9.98 27.08
CA GLY A 254 28.92 9.49 28.43
C GLY A 254 29.24 7.99 28.54
N ALA A 255 29.22 7.24 27.45
CA ALA A 255 29.52 5.82 27.41
C ALA A 255 30.89 5.53 26.74
N PRO A 256 31.70 4.57 27.24
CA PRO A 256 32.94 4.19 26.61
C PRO A 256 32.68 3.31 25.35
N VAL A 257 33.13 3.76 24.20
CA VAL A 257 33.03 3.02 22.92
C VAL A 257 34.45 2.72 22.41
N THR A 258 34.68 1.45 22.02
CA THR A 258 35.99 1.00 21.55
C THR A 258 35.89 0.63 20.04
N GLY A 259 36.59 1.39 19.20
CA GLY A 259 36.52 1.20 17.74
C GLY A 259 37.43 2.13 16.96
N TRP A 260 37.08 2.37 15.74
CA TRP A 260 37.71 3.35 14.85
C TRP A 260 36.75 4.50 14.61
N PHE A 261 37.20 5.73 14.82
CA PHE A 261 36.34 6.90 14.81
C PHE A 261 36.59 7.77 13.57
N ALA A 262 35.54 8.25 12.93
CA ALA A 262 35.59 9.02 11.68
C ALA A 262 36.52 10.24 11.77
N GLU A 263 36.50 10.95 12.89
CA GLU A 263 37.33 12.12 13.14
C GLU A 263 38.83 11.83 13.35
N ASP A 264 39.23 10.57 13.38
CA ASP A 264 40.65 10.18 13.38
C ASP A 264 41.18 9.95 11.95
N PHE A 265 40.32 9.98 10.94
CA PHE A 265 40.65 9.73 9.53
C PHE A 265 40.40 10.99 8.68
N THR A 266 41.31 11.25 7.75
CA THR A 266 41.07 12.21 6.67
C THR A 266 40.03 11.64 5.70
N LEU A 267 39.37 12.52 4.92
CA LEU A 267 38.44 12.07 3.86
C LEU A 267 39.15 11.13 2.88
N ALA A 268 40.40 11.42 2.49
CA ALA A 268 41.15 10.59 1.57
C ALA A 268 41.34 9.15 2.09
N GLU A 269 41.59 8.98 3.37
CA GLU A 269 41.70 7.65 4.01
C GLU A 269 40.34 6.96 4.08
N LEU A 270 39.27 7.67 4.48
CA LEU A 270 37.89 7.11 4.52
C LEU A 270 37.40 6.64 3.14
N LYS A 271 37.79 7.33 2.07
CA LYS A 271 37.45 6.92 0.69
C LYS A 271 38.16 5.61 0.26
N THR A 272 39.14 5.12 1.00
CA THR A 272 39.72 3.80 0.77
C THR A 272 38.89 2.66 1.38
N LEU A 273 38.02 2.98 2.37
CA LEU A 273 37.14 2.04 3.05
C LEU A 273 35.90 1.74 2.19
N ARG A 274 35.26 0.63 2.52
CA ARG A 274 33.99 0.22 1.92
C ARG A 274 32.94 0.00 2.97
N ALA A 275 31.70 0.39 2.64
CA ALA A 275 30.54 0.20 3.50
C ALA A 275 30.20 -1.29 3.67
N VAL A 276 29.76 -1.66 4.85
CA VAL A 276 29.24 -2.99 5.18
C VAL A 276 27.90 -2.89 5.88
N GLU A 277 27.04 -3.88 5.68
CA GLU A 277 25.80 -4.03 6.41
C GLU A 277 26.07 -4.49 7.85
N ARG A 278 25.63 -3.71 8.83
CA ARG A 278 25.88 -4.00 10.26
C ARG A 278 24.88 -5.02 10.86
N LEU A 279 23.72 -5.21 10.25
CA LEU A 279 22.68 -6.12 10.72
C LEU A 279 22.82 -7.47 10.00
N SER A 280 23.27 -8.48 10.73
CA SER A 280 23.61 -9.79 10.16
C SER A 280 22.44 -10.54 9.51
N PHE A 281 21.20 -10.16 9.82
CA PHE A 281 20.00 -10.75 9.23
C PHE A 281 19.56 -10.05 7.93
N ARG A 282 20.20 -8.92 7.56
CA ARG A 282 20.00 -8.24 6.27
C ARG A 282 20.95 -8.77 5.21
N GLU A 283 20.69 -8.38 3.96
CA GLU A 283 21.46 -8.82 2.79
C GLU A 283 22.94 -8.38 2.87
N GLN A 284 23.85 -9.33 2.90
CA GLN A 284 25.30 -9.10 3.05
C GLN A 284 26.08 -9.06 1.73
N THR A 285 25.43 -9.33 0.58
CA THR A 285 26.07 -9.42 -0.75
C THR A 285 26.74 -8.11 -1.19
N PHE A 286 26.30 -6.99 -0.62
CA PHE A 286 26.80 -5.66 -0.97
C PHE A 286 27.92 -5.16 -0.06
N ASN A 287 28.37 -5.97 0.89
CA ASN A 287 29.51 -5.63 1.75
C ASN A 287 30.78 -5.44 0.92
N GLY A 288 31.49 -4.35 1.17
CA GLY A 288 32.73 -4.05 0.47
C GLY A 288 32.57 -3.49 -0.95
N VAL A 289 31.32 -3.18 -1.38
CA VAL A 289 31.04 -2.68 -2.75
C VAL A 289 31.03 -1.16 -2.81
N PHE A 290 30.41 -0.49 -1.83
CA PHE A 290 30.13 0.94 -1.91
C PHE A 290 31.04 1.79 -1.02
N ASP A 291 31.29 3.03 -1.46
CA ASP A 291 32.07 4.02 -0.72
C ASP A 291 31.27 4.66 0.41
N VAL A 292 31.97 5.31 1.35
CA VAL A 292 31.41 6.21 2.33
C VAL A 292 31.20 7.59 1.65
N PRO A 293 29.94 8.09 1.50
CA PRO A 293 29.71 9.34 0.81
C PRO A 293 29.88 10.56 1.73
N THR A 294 30.26 11.67 1.13
CA THR A 294 30.18 13.02 1.74
C THR A 294 28.78 13.62 1.55
N LEU A 295 28.44 14.65 2.33
CA LEU A 295 27.22 15.41 2.12
C LEU A 295 27.20 16.08 0.72
N ASP A 296 28.33 16.57 0.22
CA ASP A 296 28.45 17.10 -1.14
C ASP A 296 28.00 16.07 -2.19
N GLU A 297 28.42 14.81 -2.05
CA GLU A 297 28.04 13.72 -2.97
C GLU A 297 26.57 13.35 -2.85
N VAL A 298 25.99 13.37 -1.65
CA VAL A 298 24.53 13.15 -1.44
C VAL A 298 23.72 14.24 -2.13
N ILE A 299 24.10 15.51 -1.96
CA ILE A 299 23.43 16.67 -2.62
C ILE A 299 23.58 16.55 -4.14
N ALA A 300 24.77 16.16 -4.62
CA ALA A 300 25.01 15.98 -6.05
C ALA A 300 24.12 14.87 -6.65
N LEU A 301 23.89 13.78 -5.90
CA LEU A 301 22.99 12.70 -6.30
C LEU A 301 21.56 13.22 -6.52
N VAL A 302 20.97 13.94 -5.54
CA VAL A 302 19.59 14.42 -5.67
C VAL A 302 19.43 15.46 -6.78
N LYS A 303 20.43 16.32 -6.97
CA LYS A 303 20.44 17.30 -8.08
C LYS A 303 20.53 16.62 -9.44
N LYS A 304 21.38 15.59 -9.54
CA LYS A 304 21.49 14.80 -10.77
C LYS A 304 20.18 14.08 -11.07
N TYR A 305 19.58 13.47 -10.06
CA TYR A 305 18.29 12.77 -10.22
C TYR A 305 17.19 13.74 -10.70
N GLU A 306 17.13 14.94 -10.12
CA GLU A 306 16.20 15.99 -10.57
C GLU A 306 16.47 16.39 -12.03
N ALA A 307 17.74 16.60 -12.40
CA ALA A 307 18.10 16.96 -13.78
C ALA A 307 17.71 15.86 -14.78
N ASP A 308 17.89 14.59 -14.40
CA ASP A 308 17.61 13.43 -15.26
C ASP A 308 16.10 13.14 -15.37
N THR A 309 15.30 13.40 -14.31
CA THR A 309 13.91 12.93 -14.21
C THR A 309 12.86 14.04 -14.07
N GLY A 310 13.28 15.25 -13.70
CA GLY A 310 12.39 16.36 -13.33
C GLY A 310 11.75 16.21 -11.93
N LYS A 311 11.95 15.08 -11.22
CA LYS A 311 11.40 14.87 -9.88
C LYS A 311 12.33 15.48 -8.83
N LYS A 312 11.81 16.42 -8.02
CA LYS A 312 12.52 17.01 -6.89
C LYS A 312 12.53 16.05 -5.71
N ILE A 313 13.70 15.82 -5.13
CA ILE A 313 13.91 15.04 -3.91
C ILE A 313 14.50 15.94 -2.85
N GLY A 314 14.05 15.80 -1.61
CA GLY A 314 14.60 16.48 -0.46
C GLY A 314 15.70 15.68 0.23
N ILE A 315 16.43 16.36 1.13
CA ILE A 315 17.35 15.73 2.08
C ILE A 315 16.94 16.06 3.51
N TYR A 316 17.23 15.13 4.43
CA TYR A 316 16.83 15.25 5.83
C TYR A 316 18.02 15.02 6.75
N PRO A 317 19.08 15.88 6.71
CA PRO A 317 20.32 15.65 7.45
C PRO A 317 20.12 15.70 8.96
N GLU A 318 20.73 14.73 9.66
CA GLU A 318 20.91 14.77 11.11
C GLU A 318 22.31 15.24 11.49
N THR A 319 22.40 16.16 12.43
CA THR A 319 23.67 16.46 13.11
C THR A 319 23.87 15.47 14.26
N LYS A 320 24.72 14.47 14.03
CA LYS A 320 25.02 13.45 15.04
C LYS A 320 26.00 13.98 16.11
N HIS A 321 25.67 13.72 17.36
CA HIS A 321 26.52 14.02 18.53
C HIS A 321 27.15 15.44 18.50
N PRO A 322 26.38 16.52 18.31
CA PRO A 322 26.95 17.88 18.14
C PRO A 322 27.76 18.32 19.37
N THR A 323 27.35 17.97 20.59
CA THR A 323 28.13 18.27 21.81
C THR A 323 29.47 17.54 21.83
N TYR A 324 29.51 16.25 21.42
CA TYR A 324 30.76 15.49 21.31
C TYR A 324 31.73 16.12 20.31
N PHE A 325 31.25 16.51 19.12
CA PHE A 325 32.09 17.15 18.11
C PHE A 325 32.52 18.57 18.51
N ALA A 326 31.68 19.31 19.22
CA ALA A 326 32.06 20.62 19.77
C ALA A 326 33.24 20.53 20.74
N GLU A 327 33.29 19.50 21.61
CA GLU A 327 34.42 19.21 22.48
C GLU A 327 35.72 18.91 21.72
N LYS A 328 35.62 18.50 20.43
CA LYS A 328 36.75 18.25 19.55
C LYS A 328 37.07 19.43 18.64
N GLY A 329 36.37 20.54 18.80
CA GLY A 329 36.59 21.77 18.05
C GLY A 329 35.83 21.86 16.71
N PHE A 330 34.86 21.00 16.48
CA PHE A 330 34.02 21.05 15.28
C PHE A 330 32.60 21.51 15.62
N ASN A 331 32.11 22.53 14.94
CA ASN A 331 30.70 22.91 14.97
C ASN A 331 29.99 22.25 13.77
N THR A 332 29.34 21.11 14.00
CA THR A 332 28.66 20.30 12.97
C THR A 332 27.54 21.08 12.28
N SER A 333 26.81 21.92 13.03
CA SER A 333 25.74 22.76 12.49
C SER A 333 26.25 23.85 11.54
N GLN A 334 27.38 24.51 11.89
CA GLN A 334 28.00 25.48 11.00
C GLN A 334 28.49 24.80 9.72
N LEU A 335 29.18 23.65 9.86
CA LEU A 335 29.63 22.85 8.71
C LEU A 335 28.47 22.43 7.79
N LEU A 336 27.34 22.01 8.36
CA LEU A 336 26.14 21.64 7.61
C LEU A 336 25.59 22.84 6.83
N VAL A 337 25.34 23.98 7.51
CA VAL A 337 24.79 25.16 6.88
C VAL A 337 25.73 25.72 5.81
N ASP A 338 27.06 25.78 6.07
CA ASP A 338 28.06 26.22 5.07
C ASP A 338 28.04 25.29 3.83
N ASN A 339 27.86 23.98 4.03
CA ASN A 339 27.77 23.01 2.92
C ASN A 339 26.49 23.21 2.10
N LEU A 340 25.33 23.41 2.75
CA LEU A 340 24.06 23.68 2.06
C LEU A 340 24.13 24.95 1.22
N VAL A 341 24.68 26.05 1.80
CA VAL A 341 24.86 27.33 1.11
C VAL A 341 25.84 27.20 -0.07
N LYS A 342 27.00 26.57 0.14
CA LYS A 342 27.99 26.27 -0.91
C LYS A 342 27.33 25.52 -2.08
N ASN A 343 26.51 24.53 -1.78
CA ASN A 343 25.85 23.72 -2.80
C ASN A 343 24.57 24.37 -3.35
N LYS A 344 24.16 25.56 -2.89
CA LYS A 344 22.88 26.19 -3.27
C LYS A 344 21.69 25.22 -3.08
N PHE A 345 21.63 24.54 -1.96
CA PHE A 345 20.59 23.58 -1.60
C PHE A 345 19.91 24.00 -0.29
N THR A 346 19.27 25.17 -0.31
CA THR A 346 18.71 25.86 0.86
C THR A 346 17.20 26.12 0.72
N ASP A 347 16.54 25.45 -0.22
CA ASP A 347 15.08 25.52 -0.39
C ASP A 347 14.40 24.83 0.82
N PRO A 348 13.62 25.56 1.67
CA PRO A 348 13.00 25.01 2.87
C PRO A 348 11.96 23.92 2.58
N SER A 349 11.47 23.80 1.33
CA SER A 349 10.59 22.69 0.93
C SER A 349 11.35 21.41 0.62
N ARG A 350 12.69 21.44 0.62
CA ARG A 350 13.57 20.32 0.22
C ARG A 350 14.60 19.93 1.28
N VAL A 351 14.63 20.62 2.39
CA VAL A 351 15.55 20.31 3.49
C VAL A 351 14.82 20.38 4.81
N PHE A 352 14.98 19.35 5.63
CA PHE A 352 14.72 19.37 7.07
C PHE A 352 16.03 19.11 7.78
N ILE A 353 16.33 19.80 8.87
CA ILE A 353 17.49 19.51 9.72
C ILE A 353 16.99 18.94 11.03
N GLN A 354 17.55 17.84 11.48
CA GLN A 354 17.16 17.17 12.71
C GLN A 354 18.32 17.00 13.69
N SER A 355 17.99 16.93 14.96
CA SER A 355 18.94 16.64 16.05
C SER A 355 18.22 16.12 17.29
N PHE A 356 18.89 15.27 18.07
CA PHE A 356 18.47 14.88 19.41
C PHE A 356 18.76 15.96 20.46
N GLU A 357 19.72 16.84 20.19
CA GLU A 357 20.17 17.84 21.15
C GLU A 357 19.42 19.18 20.97
N VAL A 358 18.74 19.61 22.02
CA VAL A 358 17.93 20.86 22.07
C VAL A 358 18.78 22.10 21.82
N GLY A 359 19.96 22.18 22.46
CA GLY A 359 20.89 23.30 22.32
C GLY A 359 21.39 23.48 20.90
N ASN A 360 21.58 22.38 20.19
CA ASN A 360 22.00 22.37 18.80
C ASN A 360 20.95 23.03 17.87
N LEU A 361 19.67 22.64 18.00
CA LEU A 361 18.58 23.22 17.22
C LEU A 361 18.36 24.70 17.56
N LYS A 362 18.43 25.06 18.85
CA LYS A 362 18.35 26.49 19.27
C LYS A 362 19.48 27.31 18.68
N GLU A 363 20.70 26.78 18.57
CA GLU A 363 21.83 27.47 17.95
C GLU A 363 21.62 27.60 16.44
N LEU A 364 21.15 26.58 15.75
CA LEU A 364 20.77 26.65 14.33
C LEU A 364 19.73 27.73 14.10
N ASN A 365 18.62 27.73 14.84
CA ASN A 365 17.50 28.65 14.68
C ASN A 365 17.90 30.12 14.98
N THR A 366 18.63 30.35 16.07
CA THR A 366 18.83 31.72 16.56
C THR A 366 20.11 32.38 16.08
N LYS A 367 21.12 31.63 15.64
CA LYS A 367 22.45 32.14 15.30
C LYS A 367 22.93 31.78 13.90
N ILE A 368 22.97 30.45 13.56
CA ILE A 368 23.68 30.00 12.37
C ILE A 368 22.89 30.30 11.11
N MET A 369 21.62 29.87 11.04
CA MET A 369 20.77 30.09 9.87
C MET A 369 20.48 31.57 9.62
N PRO A 370 20.14 32.40 10.63
CA PRO A 370 19.97 33.84 10.42
C PRO A 370 21.24 34.54 9.89
N LYS A 371 22.42 34.15 10.38
CA LYS A 371 23.71 34.68 9.87
C LYS A 371 23.94 34.28 8.40
N ALA A 372 23.50 33.10 8.00
CA ALA A 372 23.60 32.61 6.62
C ALA A 372 22.49 33.18 5.71
N GLY A 373 21.47 33.85 6.25
CA GLY A 373 20.33 34.34 5.51
C GLY A 373 19.41 33.28 4.99
N ILE A 374 19.29 32.14 5.68
CA ILE A 374 18.42 31.02 5.35
C ILE A 374 17.49 30.69 6.51
N ASP A 375 16.37 30.05 6.19
CA ASP A 375 15.39 29.55 7.15
C ASP A 375 14.94 28.15 6.69
N ILE A 376 15.45 27.12 7.35
CA ILE A 376 15.21 25.70 7.03
C ILE A 376 14.47 25.07 8.19
N PRO A 377 13.39 24.32 7.95
CA PRO A 377 12.64 23.64 9.00
C PRO A 377 13.52 22.73 9.87
N LEU A 378 13.34 22.85 11.19
CA LEU A 378 14.07 22.11 12.21
C LEU A 378 13.17 21.09 12.90
N ILE A 379 13.70 19.90 13.17
CA ILE A 379 12.97 18.81 13.82
C ILE A 379 13.71 18.36 15.08
N GLN A 380 13.01 18.40 16.21
CA GLN A 380 13.50 17.86 17.48
C GLN A 380 13.26 16.34 17.52
N LEU A 381 14.33 15.57 17.47
CA LEU A 381 14.24 14.13 17.68
C LEU A 381 14.01 13.81 19.17
N LEU A 382 13.17 12.79 19.44
CA LEU A 382 12.82 12.34 20.79
C LEU A 382 13.07 10.84 20.90
N ASP A 383 13.79 10.42 21.95
CA ASP A 383 14.18 9.02 22.17
C ASP A 383 13.83 8.49 23.57
N ALA A 384 13.87 7.19 23.73
CA ALA A 384 13.83 6.44 24.99
C ALA A 384 14.76 5.24 24.86
N ASP A 385 15.25 4.72 25.98
CA ASP A 385 16.19 3.59 25.97
C ASP A 385 15.51 2.30 25.51
N ASP A 386 14.31 1.98 26.05
CA ASP A 386 13.51 0.80 25.70
C ASP A 386 12.08 0.95 26.25
N VAL A 387 11.30 -0.13 26.15
CA VAL A 387 9.95 -0.27 26.67
C VAL A 387 9.92 -1.30 27.79
N ASN A 388 9.38 -0.92 28.95
CA ASN A 388 9.12 -1.83 30.07
C ASN A 388 8.06 -2.88 29.71
N LEU A 389 7.97 -3.94 30.53
CA LEU A 389 7.00 -5.03 30.35
C LEU A 389 5.55 -4.55 30.27
N ASP A 390 5.18 -3.50 30.99
CA ASP A 390 3.85 -2.91 31.02
C ASP A 390 3.56 -1.92 29.87
N GLY A 391 4.57 -1.65 29.02
CA GLY A 391 4.48 -0.73 27.90
C GLY A 391 4.88 0.72 28.23
N SER A 392 5.28 1.03 29.46
CA SER A 392 5.88 2.32 29.78
C SER A 392 7.30 2.44 29.21
N LEU A 393 7.74 3.67 28.90
CA LEU A 393 9.06 3.91 28.33
C LEU A 393 10.15 4.01 29.40
N ILE A 394 11.34 3.52 29.09
CA ILE A 394 12.54 3.78 29.89
C ILE A 394 13.12 5.12 29.41
N GLU A 395 12.90 6.17 30.21
CA GLU A 395 13.18 7.54 29.82
C GLU A 395 14.67 7.88 29.92
N ILE A 396 15.16 8.60 28.91
CA ILE A 396 16.52 9.13 28.85
C ILE A 396 16.50 10.66 28.61
N SER A 397 17.65 11.29 28.81
CA SER A 397 17.81 12.74 28.60
C SER A 397 18.59 13.03 27.33
N PRO A 398 18.29 14.13 26.61
CA PRO A 398 19.19 14.69 25.60
C PRO A 398 20.61 14.83 26.15
N TYR A 399 21.64 14.52 25.36
CA TYR A 399 23.01 14.52 25.88
C TYR A 399 23.50 15.94 26.25
N ASP A 400 23.09 16.97 25.55
CA ASP A 400 23.37 18.35 25.92
C ASP A 400 22.74 18.75 27.28
N PHE A 401 21.57 18.16 27.64
CA PHE A 401 20.98 18.33 28.97
C PHE A 401 21.84 17.63 30.04
N VAL A 402 22.32 16.42 29.77
CA VAL A 402 23.25 15.72 30.66
C VAL A 402 24.49 16.57 30.89
N LYS A 403 25.08 17.14 29.85
CA LYS A 403 26.30 17.97 29.95
C LYS A 403 26.07 19.31 30.63
N SER A 404 24.91 19.95 30.41
CA SER A 404 24.57 21.22 31.06
C SER A 404 24.06 21.06 32.51
N GLY A 405 23.73 19.83 32.90
CA GLY A 405 23.14 19.54 34.22
C GLY A 405 21.64 19.79 34.31
N ASP A 406 20.96 20.01 33.16
CA ASP A 406 19.48 20.00 33.07
C ASP A 406 19.00 18.58 33.43
N LYS A 407 17.96 18.49 34.25
CA LYS A 407 17.46 17.21 34.78
C LYS A 407 16.29 16.65 33.96
N ARG A 408 15.83 17.39 32.96
CA ARG A 408 14.74 16.98 32.09
C ARG A 408 15.15 15.80 31.19
N THR A 409 14.15 15.00 30.88
CA THR A 409 14.24 13.88 29.94
C THR A 409 13.42 14.19 28.69
N TYR A 410 13.43 13.28 27.71
CA TYR A 410 12.51 13.38 26.56
C TYR A 410 11.04 13.28 26.97
N ALA A 411 10.71 12.69 28.16
CA ALA A 411 9.35 12.71 28.68
C ALA A 411 8.85 14.14 28.95
N ASP A 412 9.71 15.03 29.50
CA ASP A 412 9.37 16.42 29.74
C ASP A 412 9.12 17.19 28.45
N LEU A 413 9.88 16.88 27.40
CA LEU A 413 9.73 17.47 26.07
C LEU A 413 8.44 17.04 25.35
N ARG A 414 7.88 15.86 25.69
CA ARG A 414 6.63 15.34 25.11
C ARG A 414 5.35 15.84 25.82
N THR A 415 5.49 16.57 26.94
CA THR A 415 4.33 17.21 27.58
C THR A 415 3.78 18.35 26.71
N PRO A 416 2.50 18.75 26.87
CA PRO A 416 1.96 19.91 26.16
C PRO A 416 2.78 21.20 26.35
N GLU A 417 3.40 21.38 27.51
CA GLU A 417 4.30 22.50 27.84
C GLU A 417 5.64 22.36 27.11
N GLY A 418 6.22 21.14 27.09
CA GLY A 418 7.46 20.85 26.38
C GLY A 418 7.30 21.02 24.87
N LEU A 419 6.18 20.56 24.30
CA LEU A 419 5.85 20.77 22.89
C LEU A 419 5.71 22.25 22.51
N LYS A 420 5.11 23.08 23.38
CA LYS A 420 5.10 24.54 23.19
C LYS A 420 6.50 25.15 23.26
N GLU A 421 7.39 24.65 24.12
CA GLU A 421 8.78 25.07 24.15
C GLU A 421 9.47 24.69 22.81
N ILE A 422 9.30 23.46 22.33
CA ILE A 422 9.87 23.00 21.06
C ILE A 422 9.40 23.92 19.92
N ALA A 423 8.11 24.28 19.85
CA ALA A 423 7.56 25.16 18.83
C ALA A 423 8.19 26.56 18.81
N THR A 424 8.99 26.95 19.80
CA THR A 424 9.73 28.22 19.79
C THR A 424 11.04 28.14 18.98
N TYR A 425 11.55 26.94 18.66
CA TYR A 425 12.84 26.77 18.02
C TYR A 425 12.87 25.67 16.93
N ALA A 426 11.79 24.87 16.80
CA ALA A 426 11.68 23.83 15.80
C ALA A 426 10.26 23.80 15.20
N ASP A 427 10.13 23.24 14.00
CA ASP A 427 8.90 23.17 13.21
C ASP A 427 8.18 21.82 13.39
N GLY A 428 8.84 20.84 14.01
CA GLY A 428 8.28 19.53 14.25
C GLY A 428 9.07 18.70 15.24
N ILE A 429 8.51 17.54 15.53
CA ILE A 429 9.14 16.50 16.35
C ILE A 429 9.37 15.22 15.54
N GLY A 430 10.45 14.51 15.84
CA GLY A 430 10.74 13.17 15.32
C GLY A 430 10.75 12.14 16.46
N PRO A 431 9.58 11.61 16.89
CA PRO A 431 9.54 10.67 18.00
C PRO A 431 9.83 9.23 17.55
N TRP A 432 10.47 8.46 18.43
CA TRP A 432 10.46 7.01 18.29
C TRP A 432 9.02 6.48 18.25
N LYS A 433 8.71 5.57 17.32
CA LYS A 433 7.33 5.08 17.09
C LYS A 433 6.64 4.58 18.36
N ARG A 434 7.40 4.05 19.34
CA ARG A 434 6.87 3.56 20.63
C ARG A 434 6.39 4.68 21.57
N MET A 435 6.72 5.93 21.30
CA MET A 435 6.16 7.08 22.02
C MET A 435 4.73 7.40 21.57
N ILE A 436 4.34 6.99 20.36
CA ILE A 436 2.99 7.17 19.81
C ILE A 436 2.15 5.92 20.10
N LEU A 437 2.70 4.76 19.81
CA LEU A 437 2.04 3.46 19.94
C LEU A 437 3.03 2.45 20.54
N SER A 438 2.96 2.29 21.86
CA SER A 438 3.86 1.42 22.61
C SER A 438 3.46 -0.06 22.51
N VAL A 439 4.29 -0.92 23.02
CA VAL A 439 4.05 -2.37 23.11
C VAL A 439 4.23 -2.85 24.54
N LYS A 440 3.50 -3.89 24.94
CA LYS A 440 3.63 -4.55 26.25
C LYS A 440 3.91 -6.03 26.07
N GLY A 441 4.78 -6.58 26.92
CA GLY A 441 5.10 -8.00 26.95
C GLY A 441 4.12 -8.80 27.80
N THR A 442 4.20 -10.12 27.67
CA THR A 442 3.60 -11.10 28.59
C THR A 442 4.72 -11.71 29.43
N ASP A 443 4.50 -11.92 30.72
CA ASP A 443 5.42 -12.57 31.67
C ASP A 443 4.64 -13.65 32.40
N ALA A 444 4.48 -14.82 31.76
CA ALA A 444 3.71 -15.93 32.30
C ALA A 444 4.49 -16.71 33.39
N ASN A 445 5.83 -16.63 33.34
CA ASN A 445 6.72 -17.32 34.28
C ASN A 445 7.07 -16.46 35.52
N ASN A 446 6.70 -15.16 35.51
CA ASN A 446 6.94 -14.15 36.54
C ASN A 446 8.44 -13.94 36.86
N ASP A 447 9.29 -13.93 35.82
CA ASP A 447 10.72 -13.62 35.96
C ASP A 447 11.05 -12.13 35.75
N GLY A 448 10.05 -11.32 35.44
CA GLY A 448 10.16 -9.88 35.22
C GLY A 448 10.60 -9.51 33.83
N GLN A 449 10.62 -10.45 32.87
CA GLN A 449 10.95 -10.23 31.48
C GLN A 449 9.80 -10.66 30.57
N ALA A 450 9.76 -10.14 29.35
CA ALA A 450 8.78 -10.61 28.38
C ALA A 450 9.14 -12.02 27.91
N ASP A 451 8.11 -12.87 27.72
CA ASP A 451 8.27 -14.21 27.18
C ASP A 451 8.47 -14.18 25.64
N ASP A 452 9.22 -15.17 25.12
CA ASP A 452 9.26 -15.52 23.70
C ASP A 452 7.95 -16.24 23.34
N ILE A 453 6.97 -15.48 22.86
CA ILE A 453 5.61 -15.99 22.58
C ILE A 453 5.56 -16.70 21.23
N ASN A 454 6.35 -16.23 20.27
CA ASN A 454 6.36 -16.80 18.91
C ASN A 454 7.27 -18.02 18.76
N GLY A 455 8.16 -18.28 19.75
CA GLY A 455 9.04 -19.44 19.80
C GLY A 455 10.24 -19.38 18.85
N ASP A 456 10.64 -18.17 18.43
CA ASP A 456 11.78 -17.99 17.52
C ASP A 456 13.15 -17.96 18.22
N GLY A 457 13.17 -18.01 19.54
CA GLY A 457 14.37 -18.03 20.40
C GLY A 457 14.89 -16.64 20.76
N ALA A 458 14.14 -15.56 20.48
CA ALA A 458 14.51 -14.19 20.78
C ALA A 458 13.30 -13.36 21.20
N VAL A 459 13.34 -12.73 22.35
CA VAL A 459 12.31 -11.77 22.77
C VAL A 459 12.48 -10.45 22.00
N ASN A 460 11.46 -10.05 21.26
CA ASN A 460 11.48 -8.84 20.44
C ASN A 460 10.05 -8.27 20.30
N ASP A 461 9.82 -7.29 19.41
CA ASP A 461 8.48 -6.68 19.27
C ASP A 461 7.43 -7.69 18.78
N ALA A 462 7.82 -8.74 18.04
CA ALA A 462 6.88 -9.78 17.58
C ALA A 462 6.26 -10.61 18.71
N ASP A 463 6.81 -10.52 19.92
CA ASP A 463 6.32 -11.18 21.15
C ASP A 463 5.44 -10.25 22.00
N LYS A 464 5.37 -8.98 21.63
CA LYS A 464 4.68 -7.94 22.39
C LYS A 464 3.42 -7.48 21.66
N THR A 465 2.40 -7.05 22.41
CA THR A 465 1.14 -6.54 21.88
C THR A 465 1.04 -5.03 22.03
N LEU A 466 0.30 -4.38 21.13
CA LEU A 466 0.12 -2.93 21.13
C LEU A 466 -0.61 -2.45 22.39
N THR A 467 -0.24 -1.27 22.87
CA THR A 467 -1.02 -0.49 23.82
C THR A 467 -1.99 0.45 23.09
N ALA A 468 -2.80 1.22 23.81
CA ALA A 468 -3.56 2.32 23.21
C ALA A 468 -2.62 3.42 22.72
N PRO A 469 -2.96 4.12 21.61
CA PRO A 469 -2.18 5.28 21.14
C PRO A 469 -2.14 6.39 22.21
N THR A 470 -1.01 7.08 22.29
CA THR A 470 -0.87 8.27 23.13
C THR A 470 -1.50 9.50 22.45
N THR A 471 -1.58 10.62 23.17
CA THR A 471 -2.06 11.90 22.62
C THR A 471 -0.96 12.70 21.90
N LEU A 472 0.27 12.17 21.79
CA LEU A 472 1.44 12.92 21.33
C LEU A 472 1.23 13.62 19.97
N ILE A 473 0.63 12.93 18.99
CA ILE A 473 0.35 13.53 17.67
C ILE A 473 -0.59 14.74 17.81
N THR A 474 -1.72 14.54 18.50
CA THR A 474 -2.73 15.61 18.66
C THR A 474 -2.20 16.79 19.46
N ASP A 475 -1.35 16.55 20.46
CA ASP A 475 -0.77 17.60 21.28
C ASP A 475 0.35 18.35 20.54
N ALA A 476 1.15 17.67 19.73
CA ALA A 476 2.11 18.27 18.82
C ALA A 476 1.40 19.16 17.77
N HIS A 477 0.33 18.66 17.14
CA HIS A 477 -0.46 19.44 16.18
C HIS A 477 -1.10 20.68 16.81
N LYS A 478 -1.60 20.58 18.07
CA LYS A 478 -2.09 21.77 18.80
C LYS A 478 -0.99 22.81 19.05
N ALA A 479 0.26 22.38 19.20
CA ALA A 479 1.41 23.28 19.33
C ALA A 479 1.92 23.80 17.96
N GLY A 480 1.35 23.33 16.84
CA GLY A 480 1.76 23.70 15.49
C GLY A 480 2.95 22.90 14.95
N LEU A 481 3.32 21.79 15.58
CA LEU A 481 4.47 20.97 15.26
C LEU A 481 4.10 19.82 14.32
N LEU A 482 4.89 19.60 13.27
CA LEU A 482 4.86 18.38 12.45
C LEU A 482 5.30 17.16 13.28
N VAL A 483 4.82 15.98 12.92
CA VAL A 483 5.22 14.70 13.54
C VAL A 483 5.78 13.77 12.49
N HIS A 484 7.10 13.57 12.49
CA HIS A 484 7.83 12.67 11.59
C HIS A 484 8.46 11.53 12.41
N LEU A 485 7.75 10.40 12.52
CA LEU A 485 8.20 9.28 13.38
C LEU A 485 9.35 8.48 12.77
N TYR A 486 10.15 7.84 13.62
CA TYR A 486 11.14 6.82 13.26
C TYR A 486 10.96 5.54 14.08
N THR A 487 11.33 4.36 13.65
CA THR A 487 11.64 3.93 12.29
C THR A 487 10.70 2.79 11.93
N LEU A 488 10.10 2.85 10.75
CA LEU A 488 9.30 1.76 10.21
C LEU A 488 10.24 0.75 9.51
N ARG A 489 9.94 -0.54 9.68
CA ARG A 489 10.76 -1.64 9.18
C ARG A 489 9.90 -2.83 8.78
N ASN A 490 10.34 -3.57 7.75
CA ASN A 490 9.57 -4.73 7.26
C ASN A 490 9.85 -6.01 8.05
N GLU A 491 10.97 -6.11 8.76
CA GLU A 491 11.34 -7.34 9.45
C GLU A 491 10.39 -7.63 10.62
N PRO A 492 9.85 -8.87 10.73
CA PRO A 492 8.84 -9.22 11.76
C PRO A 492 9.26 -8.88 13.18
N ARG A 493 10.54 -9.00 13.51
CA ARG A 493 11.08 -8.70 14.84
C ARG A 493 10.89 -7.26 15.31
N TYR A 494 10.55 -6.32 14.41
CA TYR A 494 10.28 -4.91 14.72
C TYR A 494 8.79 -4.56 14.69
N LEU A 495 7.94 -5.57 14.42
CA LEU A 495 6.48 -5.43 14.31
C LEU A 495 5.82 -6.03 15.54
N ALA A 496 4.87 -5.31 16.16
CA ALA A 496 4.06 -5.88 17.23
C ALA A 496 3.29 -7.13 16.73
N ALA A 497 3.03 -8.07 17.64
CA ALA A 497 2.32 -9.32 17.35
C ALA A 497 0.95 -9.09 16.69
N ASP A 498 0.29 -7.98 17.00
CA ASP A 498 -1.01 -7.55 16.41
C ASP A 498 -0.96 -7.45 14.89
N TYR A 499 0.18 -7.05 14.33
CA TYR A 499 0.37 -6.93 12.88
C TYR A 499 0.60 -8.27 12.18
N LYS A 500 0.83 -9.36 12.91
CA LYS A 500 1.04 -10.71 12.37
C LYS A 500 2.11 -10.76 11.27
N GLY A 501 3.20 -10.00 11.48
CA GLY A 501 4.30 -9.90 10.52
C GLY A 501 3.99 -9.09 9.25
N ASN A 502 2.89 -8.33 9.22
CA ASN A 502 2.53 -7.46 8.08
C ASN A 502 2.98 -6.01 8.32
N PRO A 503 4.07 -5.53 7.70
CA PRO A 503 4.55 -4.17 7.87
C PRO A 503 3.60 -3.11 7.28
N GLU A 504 2.84 -3.45 6.24
CA GLU A 504 1.88 -2.53 5.62
C GLU A 504 0.78 -2.13 6.62
N ALA A 505 0.40 -3.03 7.53
CA ALA A 505 -0.58 -2.74 8.58
C ALA A 505 -0.04 -1.72 9.60
N GLU A 506 1.24 -1.81 9.98
CA GLU A 506 1.88 -0.83 10.87
C GLU A 506 1.92 0.55 10.22
N VAL A 507 2.40 0.65 8.97
CA VAL A 507 2.46 1.91 8.21
C VAL A 507 1.07 2.54 8.10
N ALA A 508 0.06 1.76 7.70
CA ALA A 508 -1.31 2.24 7.55
C ALA A 508 -1.87 2.80 8.87
N GLN A 509 -1.63 2.12 9.98
CA GLN A 509 -2.10 2.56 11.29
C GLN A 509 -1.49 3.90 11.69
N PHE A 510 -0.17 4.09 11.53
CA PHE A 510 0.46 5.38 11.85
C PHE A 510 -0.02 6.53 10.95
N ILE A 511 -0.22 6.28 9.65
CA ILE A 511 -0.81 7.29 8.74
C ILE A 511 -2.23 7.68 9.20
N GLN A 512 -3.05 6.69 9.59
CA GLN A 512 -4.41 6.94 10.09
C GLN A 512 -4.41 7.71 11.41
N LEU A 513 -3.41 7.52 12.28
CA LEU A 513 -3.23 8.30 13.50
C LEU A 513 -2.88 9.77 13.23
N GLY A 514 -2.39 10.10 12.02
CA GLY A 514 -2.19 11.48 11.58
C GLY A 514 -0.75 11.97 11.59
N ILE A 515 0.24 11.09 11.48
CA ILE A 515 1.64 11.51 11.32
C ILE A 515 1.84 12.29 10.03
N ASP A 516 2.76 13.27 10.03
CA ASP A 516 3.06 14.11 8.88
C ASP A 516 4.20 13.56 8.01
N GLY A 517 4.93 12.58 8.53
CA GLY A 517 6.01 11.88 7.83
C GLY A 517 6.55 10.71 8.64
N TYR A 518 7.35 9.88 8.00
CA TYR A 518 7.96 8.71 8.64
C TYR A 518 9.27 8.31 7.97
N PHE A 519 10.19 7.85 8.80
CA PHE A 519 11.46 7.26 8.41
C PHE A 519 11.27 5.76 8.18
N ASP A 520 11.59 5.28 6.99
CA ASP A 520 11.38 3.90 6.58
C ASP A 520 12.66 3.28 6.01
N ASP A 521 13.08 2.12 6.56
CA ASP A 521 14.20 1.34 6.04
C ASP A 521 13.87 0.70 4.67
N PHE A 522 12.55 0.56 4.38
CA PHE A 522 12.01 0.00 3.12
C PHE A 522 11.03 0.99 2.46
N PRO A 523 11.47 2.13 1.98
CA PRO A 523 10.59 3.22 1.55
C PRO A 523 9.57 2.84 0.47
N GLY A 524 9.79 1.76 -0.28
CA GLY A 524 8.79 1.23 -1.22
C GLY A 524 7.54 0.66 -0.55
N THR A 525 7.67 0.12 0.67
CA THR A 525 6.51 -0.31 1.48
C THR A 525 5.73 0.92 1.96
N GLY A 526 6.44 1.90 2.50
CA GLY A 526 5.85 3.16 2.94
C GLY A 526 5.11 3.89 1.82
N ASP A 527 5.76 4.12 0.68
CA ASP A 527 5.18 4.81 -0.48
C ASP A 527 3.90 4.12 -0.97
N LYS A 528 3.94 2.79 -1.14
CA LYS A 528 2.77 2.00 -1.53
C LYS A 528 1.59 2.18 -0.58
N VAL A 529 1.84 2.06 0.74
CA VAL A 529 0.77 2.15 1.74
C VAL A 529 0.25 3.57 1.86
N ARG A 530 1.13 4.59 1.82
CA ARG A 530 0.72 5.99 1.77
C ARG A 530 -0.26 6.22 0.63
N ASP A 531 0.10 5.82 -0.58
CA ASP A 531 -0.75 6.02 -1.75
C ASP A 531 -2.11 5.32 -1.62
N GLN A 532 -2.16 4.12 -1.04
CA GLN A 532 -3.40 3.39 -0.77
C GLN A 532 -4.30 4.09 0.26
N VAL A 533 -3.70 4.55 1.37
CA VAL A 533 -4.44 5.24 2.44
C VAL A 533 -4.91 6.62 2.01
N VAL A 534 -4.11 7.33 1.20
CA VAL A 534 -4.41 8.69 0.73
C VAL A 534 -5.37 8.71 -0.45
N ALA A 535 -5.43 7.64 -1.27
CA ALA A 535 -6.27 7.58 -2.47
C ALA A 535 -7.75 7.97 -2.28
N PRO A 536 -8.43 7.61 -1.17
CA PRO A 536 -9.80 8.05 -0.92
C PRO A 536 -9.95 9.57 -0.77
N PHE A 537 -8.93 10.24 -0.21
CA PHE A 537 -8.93 11.69 0.04
C PHE A 537 -8.63 12.51 -1.23
N VAL A 538 -7.86 11.94 -2.16
CA VAL A 538 -7.53 12.56 -3.46
C VAL A 538 -8.79 12.72 -4.34
N ARG A 539 -9.83 11.93 -4.12
CA ARG A 539 -11.07 11.93 -4.90
C ARG A 539 -12.15 12.86 -4.35
N SER A 540 -11.91 13.57 -3.26
CA SER A 540 -12.90 14.51 -2.71
C SER A 540 -12.92 15.82 -3.51
N PRO A 541 -14.10 16.28 -3.99
CA PRO A 541 -14.24 17.57 -4.66
C PRO A 541 -13.87 18.78 -3.79
N ASP A 542 -13.84 18.61 -2.46
CA ASP A 542 -13.61 19.68 -1.48
C ASP A 542 -12.14 19.88 -1.11
N ASN A 543 -11.21 19.11 -1.69
CA ASN A 543 -9.78 19.28 -1.46
C ASN A 543 -9.00 19.38 -2.79
N PRO A 544 -9.10 20.55 -3.49
CA PRO A 544 -8.46 20.75 -4.79
C PRO A 544 -6.93 20.75 -4.76
N ASP A 545 -6.30 20.95 -3.59
CA ASP A 545 -4.84 20.95 -3.46
C ASP A 545 -4.22 19.54 -3.40
N VAL A 546 -5.00 18.53 -3.02
CA VAL A 546 -4.60 17.12 -3.05
C VAL A 546 -4.75 16.52 -4.47
N LEU A 547 -5.47 17.22 -5.37
CA LEU A 547 -5.72 16.80 -6.76
C LEU A 547 -4.55 17.07 -7.72
N LYS A 548 -3.39 17.48 -7.27
CA LYS A 548 -2.19 17.36 -8.10
C LYS A 548 -1.85 15.86 -8.20
N GLN A 549 -2.46 15.22 -9.20
CA GLN A 549 -2.07 13.88 -9.65
C GLN A 549 -0.54 13.81 -9.67
N PRO A 550 0.09 12.79 -9.07
CA PRO A 550 1.51 12.61 -9.25
C PRO A 550 1.78 12.64 -10.76
N SER A 551 2.66 13.54 -11.20
CA SER A 551 3.07 13.55 -12.60
C SER A 551 3.97 12.36 -12.81
N PHE A 552 3.41 11.26 -13.33
CA PHE A 552 4.20 10.09 -13.67
C PHE A 552 5.19 10.46 -14.79
N ASN A 553 6.41 9.95 -14.69
CA ASN A 553 7.44 10.14 -15.73
C ASN A 553 7.26 9.16 -16.90
N THR A 554 6.00 8.92 -17.27
CA THR A 554 5.57 8.15 -18.43
C THR A 554 5.33 9.09 -19.62
N LEU A 555 5.34 8.56 -20.84
CA LEU A 555 5.13 9.34 -22.06
C LEU A 555 3.81 10.14 -22.07
N ASP A 556 2.76 9.57 -21.51
CA ASP A 556 1.41 10.16 -21.46
C ASP A 556 1.06 10.79 -20.11
N LYS A 557 2.02 10.83 -19.16
CA LYS A 557 1.86 11.34 -17.81
C LYS A 557 0.81 10.61 -16.97
N LYS A 558 0.42 9.39 -17.36
CA LYS A 558 -0.48 8.50 -16.60
C LYS A 558 0.28 7.48 -15.77
N PRO A 559 -0.37 6.84 -14.77
CA PRO A 559 0.22 5.71 -14.06
C PRO A 559 0.72 4.63 -15.01
N PRO A 560 1.82 3.92 -14.69
CA PRO A 560 2.19 2.72 -15.41
C PRO A 560 1.04 1.71 -15.42
N ILE A 561 0.83 1.04 -16.55
CA ILE A 561 -0.16 -0.03 -16.63
C ILE A 561 0.38 -1.30 -15.96
N VAL A 562 -0.51 -2.02 -15.29
CA VAL A 562 -0.22 -3.34 -14.69
C VAL A 562 -0.68 -4.43 -15.64
N ILE A 563 0.26 -5.27 -16.09
CA ILE A 563 0.00 -6.36 -17.02
C ILE A 563 0.10 -7.70 -16.28
N GLY A 564 -1.00 -8.45 -16.22
CA GLY A 564 -1.02 -9.81 -15.68
C GLY A 564 -0.36 -10.79 -16.63
N HIS A 565 0.97 -11.02 -16.48
CA HIS A 565 1.80 -11.88 -17.32
C HIS A 565 1.33 -13.33 -17.27
N ARG A 566 0.72 -13.80 -18.38
CA ARG A 566 0.04 -15.11 -18.49
C ARG A 566 -1.12 -15.29 -17.50
N GLY A 567 -1.73 -14.17 -17.07
CA GLY A 567 -2.67 -14.09 -15.97
C GLY A 567 -1.98 -13.97 -14.61
N GLY A 568 -2.67 -14.31 -13.50
CA GLY A 568 -2.09 -14.47 -12.17
C GLY A 568 -1.29 -15.77 -12.07
N SER A 569 -0.25 -15.90 -12.91
CA SER A 569 0.52 -17.15 -13.12
C SER A 569 1.34 -17.59 -11.91
N GLY A 570 1.54 -16.72 -10.91
CA GLY A 570 2.10 -17.09 -9.61
C GLY A 570 1.12 -17.82 -8.69
N GLU A 571 -0.19 -17.74 -8.97
CA GLU A 571 -1.26 -18.28 -8.11
C GLU A 571 -2.10 -19.36 -8.80
N ARG A 572 -2.09 -19.43 -10.13
CA ARG A 572 -2.84 -20.41 -10.94
C ARG A 572 -2.00 -20.84 -12.13
N PRO A 573 -2.19 -22.05 -12.67
CA PRO A 573 -1.54 -22.48 -13.91
C PRO A 573 -1.73 -21.45 -15.02
N GLU A 574 -0.61 -21.06 -15.65
CA GLU A 574 -0.55 -19.99 -16.65
C GLU A 574 -1.53 -20.21 -17.81
N HIS A 575 -2.01 -19.12 -18.41
CA HIS A 575 -2.89 -19.15 -19.58
C HIS A 575 -4.20 -19.94 -19.38
N THR A 576 -4.79 -19.85 -18.19
CA THR A 576 -6.14 -20.37 -17.91
C THR A 576 -7.09 -19.23 -17.61
N LEU A 577 -8.41 -19.41 -17.82
CA LEU A 577 -9.39 -18.40 -17.42
C LEU A 577 -9.32 -18.10 -15.92
N ALA A 578 -8.95 -19.08 -15.10
CA ALA A 578 -8.75 -18.89 -13.66
C ALA A 578 -7.58 -17.94 -13.36
N ALA A 579 -6.44 -18.11 -14.06
CA ALA A 579 -5.29 -17.20 -13.93
C ALA A 579 -5.65 -15.79 -14.39
N TYR A 580 -6.33 -15.62 -15.50
CA TYR A 580 -6.76 -14.31 -15.98
C TYR A 580 -7.73 -13.60 -15.02
N LYS A 581 -8.70 -14.35 -14.45
CA LYS A 581 -9.63 -13.81 -13.44
C LYS A 581 -8.91 -13.37 -12.18
N VAL A 582 -7.89 -14.11 -11.72
CA VAL A 582 -7.07 -13.72 -10.57
C VAL A 582 -6.30 -12.44 -10.87
N ALA A 583 -5.66 -12.31 -12.04
CA ALA A 583 -4.97 -11.09 -12.43
C ALA A 583 -5.90 -9.87 -12.43
N ILE A 584 -7.10 -10.00 -13.00
CA ILE A 584 -8.12 -8.94 -13.02
C ILE A 584 -8.56 -8.57 -11.60
N ALA A 585 -8.83 -9.57 -10.76
CA ALA A 585 -9.25 -9.35 -9.37
C ALA A 585 -8.16 -8.67 -8.52
N ASN A 586 -6.89 -8.93 -8.84
CA ASN A 586 -5.73 -8.30 -8.21
C ASN A 586 -5.35 -6.94 -8.82
N GLY A 587 -6.19 -6.37 -9.71
CA GLY A 587 -6.05 -5.00 -10.21
C GLY A 587 -5.21 -4.85 -11.48
N ALA A 588 -5.02 -5.91 -12.28
CA ALA A 588 -4.36 -5.79 -13.58
C ALA A 588 -5.20 -4.96 -14.57
N ASP A 589 -4.57 -3.98 -15.24
CA ASP A 589 -5.19 -3.20 -16.31
C ASP A 589 -5.30 -4.01 -17.62
N PHE A 590 -4.34 -4.90 -17.84
CA PHE A 590 -4.24 -5.80 -18.99
C PHE A 590 -3.96 -7.22 -18.56
N ILE A 591 -4.46 -8.19 -19.33
CA ILE A 591 -4.07 -9.60 -19.22
C ILE A 591 -3.29 -10.00 -20.47
N GLU A 592 -2.27 -10.81 -20.30
CA GLU A 592 -1.33 -11.16 -21.36
C GLU A 592 -1.49 -12.63 -21.77
N PRO A 593 -2.00 -12.92 -23.00
CA PRO A 593 -2.01 -14.24 -23.61
C PRO A 593 -0.89 -14.42 -24.64
N ASP A 594 0.01 -15.37 -24.41
CA ASP A 594 0.90 -15.90 -25.45
C ASP A 594 0.10 -16.78 -26.43
N LEU A 595 0.32 -16.65 -27.71
CA LEU A 595 -0.53 -17.29 -28.74
C LEU A 595 0.27 -18.23 -29.63
N VAL A 596 -0.23 -19.46 -29.72
CA VAL A 596 0.15 -20.47 -30.69
C VAL A 596 -1.07 -21.01 -31.42
N ILE A 597 -0.91 -21.84 -32.45
CA ILE A 597 -2.04 -22.30 -33.29
C ILE A 597 -2.25 -23.80 -33.19
N THR A 598 -3.53 -24.21 -33.24
CA THR A 598 -3.94 -25.62 -33.34
C THR A 598 -3.89 -26.12 -34.79
N LYS A 599 -3.99 -27.44 -35.00
CA LYS A 599 -4.05 -28.07 -36.33
C LYS A 599 -5.16 -27.51 -37.23
N ASP A 600 -6.29 -27.18 -36.65
CA ASP A 600 -7.47 -26.63 -37.34
C ASP A 600 -7.48 -25.09 -37.36
N GLY A 601 -6.35 -24.46 -37.04
CA GLY A 601 -6.10 -23.03 -37.26
C GLY A 601 -6.71 -22.10 -36.24
N VAL A 602 -6.94 -22.53 -34.99
CA VAL A 602 -7.46 -21.71 -33.91
C VAL A 602 -6.33 -21.25 -32.99
N LEU A 603 -6.30 -19.96 -32.64
CA LEU A 603 -5.33 -19.42 -31.66
C LEU A 603 -5.69 -19.85 -30.25
N ILE A 604 -4.75 -20.45 -29.56
CA ILE A 604 -4.85 -20.84 -28.15
C ILE A 604 -3.78 -20.11 -27.32
N ALA A 605 -4.10 -19.85 -26.06
CA ALA A 605 -3.16 -19.22 -25.14
C ALA A 605 -2.19 -20.26 -24.55
N ARG A 606 -0.93 -20.24 -25.04
CA ARG A 606 0.20 -21.05 -24.55
C ARG A 606 1.51 -20.37 -24.89
N HIS A 607 2.46 -20.43 -23.93
CA HIS A 607 3.78 -19.83 -24.12
C HIS A 607 4.59 -20.49 -25.25
N GLU A 608 4.47 -21.81 -25.38
CA GLU A 608 5.20 -22.58 -26.37
C GLU A 608 4.24 -23.42 -27.24
N PRO A 609 4.60 -23.77 -28.47
CA PRO A 609 3.89 -24.76 -29.26
C PRO A 609 3.82 -26.12 -28.58
N MET A 610 4.81 -26.45 -27.74
CA MET A 610 4.85 -27.71 -27.01
C MET A 610 3.86 -27.74 -25.85
N LEU A 611 2.91 -28.65 -25.89
CA LEU A 611 1.97 -28.93 -24.81
C LEU A 611 2.60 -29.77 -23.69
N ALA A 612 3.57 -30.60 -24.04
CA ALA A 612 4.45 -31.33 -23.15
C ALA A 612 5.76 -31.67 -23.86
N VAL A 613 6.87 -31.70 -23.10
CA VAL A 613 8.24 -31.94 -23.59
C VAL A 613 8.86 -33.14 -22.90
N LEU A 614 9.69 -33.89 -23.62
CA LEU A 614 10.47 -35.00 -23.10
C LEU A 614 11.96 -34.64 -23.01
N ASN A 615 12.59 -35.06 -21.92
CA ASN A 615 14.05 -35.07 -21.78
C ASN A 615 14.71 -36.08 -22.74
N ALA A 616 15.99 -36.03 -22.92
CA ALA A 616 16.76 -36.94 -23.79
C ALA A 616 16.63 -38.42 -23.36
N ASP A 617 16.38 -38.69 -22.09
CA ASP A 617 16.14 -40.05 -21.54
C ASP A 617 14.70 -40.51 -21.69
N GLY A 618 13.83 -39.72 -22.32
CA GLY A 618 12.43 -40.03 -22.56
C GLY A 618 11.49 -39.73 -21.37
N THR A 619 12.00 -39.21 -20.25
CA THR A 619 11.18 -38.75 -19.12
C THR A 619 10.51 -37.39 -19.45
N VAL A 620 9.39 -37.09 -18.79
CA VAL A 620 8.71 -35.81 -18.99
C VAL A 620 9.47 -34.66 -18.32
N ASN A 621 9.75 -33.63 -19.10
CA ASN A 621 10.31 -32.36 -18.59
C ASN A 621 9.17 -31.49 -18.03
N LEU A 622 8.94 -31.58 -16.73
CA LEU A 622 7.83 -30.86 -16.09
C LEU A 622 7.99 -29.32 -16.15
N THR A 623 9.22 -28.81 -16.20
CA THR A 623 9.47 -27.33 -16.29
C THR A 623 9.14 -26.74 -17.67
N ASN A 624 8.96 -27.57 -18.68
CA ASN A 624 8.58 -27.19 -20.04
C ASN A 624 7.27 -27.86 -20.51
N THR A 625 6.48 -28.35 -19.56
CA THR A 625 5.21 -29.03 -19.83
C THR A 625 4.07 -28.23 -19.19
N SER A 626 3.10 -27.83 -20.01
CA SER A 626 1.97 -26.97 -19.59
C SER A 626 0.61 -27.66 -19.62
N THR A 627 0.56 -28.94 -20.04
CA THR A 627 -0.68 -29.73 -20.04
C THR A 627 -0.44 -31.20 -19.64
N ASP A 628 -1.51 -31.91 -19.33
CA ASP A 628 -1.50 -33.33 -18.97
C ASP A 628 -1.47 -34.27 -20.19
N VAL A 629 -1.15 -33.81 -21.40
CA VAL A 629 -1.19 -34.62 -22.65
C VAL A 629 -0.34 -35.87 -22.57
N TYR A 630 0.78 -35.82 -21.85
CA TYR A 630 1.67 -36.98 -21.66
C TYR A 630 1.06 -38.12 -20.83
N LYS A 631 -0.04 -37.86 -20.11
CA LYS A 631 -0.81 -38.82 -19.34
C LYS A 631 -1.96 -39.42 -20.18
N ARG A 632 -2.11 -39.02 -21.45
CA ARG A 632 -3.21 -39.36 -22.32
C ARG A 632 -2.80 -40.39 -23.37
N PRO A 633 -3.06 -41.71 -23.16
CA PRO A 633 -2.64 -42.76 -24.10
C PRO A 633 -3.24 -42.59 -25.50
N GLU A 634 -4.45 -42.01 -25.62
CA GLU A 634 -5.08 -41.70 -26.90
C GLU A 634 -4.30 -40.74 -27.78
N PHE A 635 -3.40 -39.94 -27.20
CA PHE A 635 -2.57 -38.99 -27.94
C PHE A 635 -1.09 -39.43 -28.06
N ALA A 636 -0.75 -40.64 -27.64
CA ALA A 636 0.62 -41.17 -27.72
C ALA A 636 1.21 -41.16 -29.14
N SER A 637 0.38 -41.40 -30.16
CA SER A 637 0.77 -41.38 -31.58
C SER A 637 1.01 -39.98 -32.15
N LEU A 638 0.63 -38.91 -31.43
CA LEU A 638 0.85 -37.50 -31.84
C LEU A 638 2.18 -36.96 -31.33
N LYS A 639 2.93 -37.74 -30.58
CA LYS A 639 4.29 -37.36 -30.16
C LYS A 639 5.22 -37.29 -31.36
N SER A 640 5.98 -36.20 -31.47
CA SER A 640 6.91 -35.94 -32.58
C SER A 640 8.19 -35.25 -32.10
N THR A 641 9.18 -35.21 -32.99
CA THR A 641 10.42 -34.45 -32.79
C THR A 641 10.47 -33.38 -33.87
N LYS A 642 10.63 -32.12 -33.45
CA LYS A 642 10.67 -30.97 -34.33
C LYS A 642 11.83 -30.07 -34.01
N VAL A 643 12.21 -29.18 -34.93
CA VAL A 643 13.18 -28.11 -34.73
C VAL A 643 12.40 -26.81 -34.51
N LEU A 644 12.58 -26.17 -33.38
CA LEU A 644 12.01 -24.87 -33.03
C LEU A 644 13.16 -23.94 -32.63
N ASP A 645 13.29 -22.80 -33.32
CA ASP A 645 14.35 -21.83 -33.11
C ASP A 645 15.77 -22.48 -33.07
N GLY A 646 16.00 -23.41 -33.95
CA GLY A 646 17.27 -24.14 -34.06
C GLY A 646 17.49 -25.23 -33.00
N GLN A 647 16.55 -25.42 -32.07
CA GLN A 647 16.60 -26.46 -31.03
C GLN A 647 15.75 -27.67 -31.40
N THR A 648 16.30 -28.87 -31.25
CA THR A 648 15.54 -30.10 -31.44
C THR A 648 14.76 -30.45 -30.18
N VAL A 649 13.42 -30.49 -30.30
CA VAL A 649 12.50 -30.76 -29.17
C VAL A 649 11.63 -31.95 -29.50
N THR A 650 11.49 -32.88 -28.53
CA THR A 650 10.62 -34.04 -28.62
C THR A 650 9.44 -33.86 -27.65
N GLY A 651 8.21 -34.00 -28.14
CA GLY A 651 7.03 -33.83 -27.31
C GLY A 651 5.71 -33.88 -28.08
N TRP A 652 4.69 -33.22 -27.56
CA TRP A 652 3.38 -33.03 -28.20
C TRP A 652 3.20 -31.55 -28.54
N PHE A 653 2.85 -31.28 -29.78
CA PHE A 653 2.77 -29.92 -30.30
C PHE A 653 1.30 -29.51 -30.59
N ALA A 654 0.97 -28.26 -30.32
CA ALA A 654 -0.38 -27.70 -30.47
C ALA A 654 -0.87 -27.81 -31.93
N GLU A 655 0.00 -27.53 -32.90
CA GLU A 655 -0.30 -27.58 -34.34
C GLU A 655 -0.55 -29.00 -34.86
N ASP A 656 -0.22 -30.04 -34.10
CA ASP A 656 -0.54 -31.44 -34.48
C ASP A 656 -1.88 -31.91 -33.92
N MET A 657 -2.54 -31.11 -33.06
CA MET A 657 -3.80 -31.44 -32.40
C MET A 657 -4.91 -30.44 -32.78
N THR A 658 -6.12 -30.95 -33.01
CA THR A 658 -7.30 -30.12 -33.20
C THR A 658 -7.69 -29.43 -31.90
N LEU A 659 -8.42 -28.29 -31.98
CA LEU A 659 -8.97 -27.65 -30.81
C LEU A 659 -9.81 -28.61 -29.95
N ALA A 660 -10.62 -29.43 -30.58
CA ALA A 660 -11.47 -30.43 -29.89
C ALA A 660 -10.63 -31.38 -29.02
N GLN A 661 -9.47 -31.84 -29.54
CA GLN A 661 -8.53 -32.66 -28.78
C GLN A 661 -7.89 -31.90 -27.63
N ILE A 662 -7.40 -30.70 -27.90
CA ILE A 662 -6.74 -29.82 -26.90
C ILE A 662 -7.71 -29.46 -25.76
N LYS A 663 -9.00 -29.24 -26.05
CA LYS A 663 -10.01 -28.98 -25.02
C LYS A 663 -10.29 -30.15 -24.06
N THR A 664 -9.87 -31.35 -24.40
CA THR A 664 -9.93 -32.48 -23.45
C THR A 664 -8.81 -32.45 -22.41
N LEU A 665 -7.70 -31.74 -22.69
CA LEU A 665 -6.55 -31.65 -21.82
C LEU A 665 -6.81 -30.72 -20.63
N ASN A 666 -6.06 -30.93 -19.55
CA ASN A 666 -5.98 -30.01 -18.42
C ASN A 666 -4.66 -29.24 -18.47
N ALA A 667 -4.71 -27.96 -18.19
CA ALA A 667 -3.53 -27.16 -17.92
C ALA A 667 -2.92 -27.56 -16.57
N ILE A 668 -1.61 -27.63 -16.50
CA ILE A 668 -0.85 -27.92 -15.28
C ILE A 668 0.19 -26.83 -15.03
N GLU A 669 0.66 -26.74 -13.79
CA GLU A 669 1.69 -25.79 -13.41
C GLU A 669 3.03 -26.16 -14.05
N ARG A 670 3.63 -25.21 -14.80
CA ARG A 670 4.88 -25.40 -15.50
C ARG A 670 6.12 -25.27 -14.58
N LEU A 671 5.98 -24.62 -13.44
CA LEU A 671 7.05 -24.44 -12.44
C LEU A 671 6.68 -25.10 -11.10
N PRO A 672 6.41 -26.42 -11.08
CA PRO A 672 5.82 -27.10 -9.92
C PRO A 672 6.72 -27.05 -8.68
N ALA A 673 8.04 -27.02 -8.85
CA ALA A 673 8.99 -26.90 -7.75
C ALA A 673 8.93 -25.54 -7.04
N LEU A 674 8.51 -24.49 -7.74
CA LEU A 674 8.45 -23.12 -7.23
C LEU A 674 7.03 -22.73 -6.78
N ARG A 675 5.99 -23.16 -7.55
CA ARG A 675 4.59 -22.71 -7.37
C ARG A 675 3.67 -23.80 -6.83
N GLY A 676 4.18 -25.03 -6.71
CA GLY A 676 3.39 -26.22 -6.31
C GLY A 676 2.44 -26.68 -7.41
N THR A 677 1.69 -27.74 -7.12
CA THR A 677 0.76 -28.41 -8.06
C THR A 677 -0.68 -28.42 -7.55
N LYS A 678 -1.00 -27.50 -6.64
CA LYS A 678 -2.30 -27.47 -5.94
C LYS A 678 -3.51 -27.46 -6.89
N TYR A 679 -3.37 -26.84 -8.06
CA TYR A 679 -4.47 -26.65 -9.02
C TYR A 679 -4.38 -27.55 -10.26
N ASP A 680 -3.41 -28.45 -10.36
CA ASP A 680 -3.22 -29.35 -11.51
C ASP A 680 -4.38 -30.34 -11.74
N GLY A 681 -5.18 -30.56 -10.72
CA GLY A 681 -6.36 -31.46 -10.78
C GLY A 681 -7.70 -30.74 -10.96
N ASP A 682 -7.72 -29.40 -11.02
CA ASP A 682 -8.94 -28.58 -10.96
C ASP A 682 -9.68 -28.44 -12.29
N ASN A 683 -9.40 -29.31 -13.27
CA ASN A 683 -10.03 -29.30 -14.60
C ASN A 683 -9.90 -27.95 -15.33
N LEU A 684 -8.77 -27.26 -15.15
CA LEU A 684 -8.47 -26.02 -15.83
C LEU A 684 -8.11 -26.29 -17.30
N LYS A 685 -8.87 -25.72 -18.23
CA LYS A 685 -8.72 -26.00 -19.66
C LYS A 685 -7.79 -25.04 -20.36
N VAL A 686 -7.17 -25.51 -21.44
CA VAL A 686 -6.50 -24.65 -22.43
C VAL A 686 -7.54 -23.73 -23.07
N VAL A 687 -7.26 -22.43 -23.13
CA VAL A 687 -8.20 -21.42 -23.60
C VAL A 687 -7.83 -20.90 -24.98
N THR A 688 -8.83 -20.49 -25.75
CA THR A 688 -8.64 -19.80 -27.04
C THR A 688 -8.53 -18.30 -26.84
N LEU A 689 -7.97 -17.59 -27.81
CA LEU A 689 -7.98 -16.11 -27.78
C LEU A 689 -9.43 -15.58 -27.74
N GLU A 690 -10.37 -16.20 -28.42
CA GLU A 690 -11.78 -15.81 -28.39
C GLU A 690 -12.34 -15.87 -26.97
N GLU A 691 -12.04 -16.92 -26.20
CA GLU A 691 -12.48 -17.07 -24.80
C GLU A 691 -11.82 -16.04 -23.88
N VAL A 692 -10.57 -15.65 -24.15
CA VAL A 692 -9.89 -14.55 -23.42
C VAL A 692 -10.58 -13.22 -23.68
N ILE A 693 -10.93 -12.93 -24.94
CA ILE A 693 -11.68 -11.71 -25.32
C ILE A 693 -13.07 -11.73 -24.68
N ASP A 694 -13.76 -12.88 -24.72
CA ASP A 694 -15.09 -13.03 -24.10
C ASP A 694 -15.04 -12.75 -22.59
N LEU A 695 -13.98 -13.21 -21.91
CA LEU A 695 -13.78 -12.95 -20.49
C LEU A 695 -13.72 -11.43 -20.19
N VAL A 696 -12.89 -10.66 -20.89
CA VAL A 696 -12.74 -9.22 -20.64
C VAL A 696 -13.98 -8.42 -21.07
N GLN A 697 -14.68 -8.84 -22.14
CA GLN A 697 -15.95 -8.23 -22.54
C GLN A 697 -17.08 -8.53 -21.55
N GLN A 698 -17.12 -9.76 -21.01
CA GLN A 698 -18.09 -10.14 -19.99
C GLN A 698 -17.83 -9.37 -18.69
N TYR A 699 -16.57 -9.27 -18.27
CA TYR A 699 -16.18 -8.51 -17.08
C TYR A 699 -16.59 -7.03 -17.20
N GLU A 700 -16.34 -6.40 -18.34
CA GLU A 700 -16.79 -5.02 -18.61
C GLU A 700 -18.31 -4.89 -18.52
N LYS A 701 -19.05 -5.85 -19.08
CA LYS A 701 -20.52 -5.85 -19.04
C LYS A 701 -21.06 -5.97 -17.60
N GLU A 702 -20.38 -6.74 -16.75
CA GLU A 702 -20.79 -6.97 -15.37
C GLU A 702 -20.40 -5.84 -14.42
N THR A 703 -19.23 -5.23 -14.62
CA THR A 703 -18.62 -4.29 -13.67
C THR A 703 -18.53 -2.86 -14.18
N GLY A 704 -18.64 -2.64 -15.49
CA GLY A 704 -18.35 -1.36 -16.14
C GLY A 704 -16.86 -1.06 -16.29
N VAL A 705 -15.97 -1.92 -15.76
CA VAL A 705 -14.51 -1.74 -15.81
C VAL A 705 -13.93 -2.36 -17.08
N LYS A 706 -13.15 -1.57 -17.83
CA LYS A 706 -12.50 -2.02 -19.06
C LYS A 706 -11.14 -2.64 -18.75
N ILE A 707 -10.97 -3.90 -19.11
CA ILE A 707 -9.69 -4.61 -19.07
C ILE A 707 -9.16 -4.75 -20.48
N GLY A 708 -7.87 -4.51 -20.68
CA GLY A 708 -7.20 -4.70 -21.95
C GLY A 708 -6.60 -6.10 -22.10
N ILE A 709 -6.15 -6.42 -23.33
CA ILE A 709 -5.36 -7.63 -23.60
C ILE A 709 -4.03 -7.25 -24.21
N TYR A 710 -3.00 -8.05 -23.94
CA TYR A 710 -1.62 -7.81 -24.38
C TYR A 710 -1.05 -9.04 -25.10
N PRO A 711 -1.67 -9.48 -26.24
CA PRO A 711 -1.32 -10.74 -26.88
C PRO A 711 0.09 -10.73 -27.47
N GLU A 712 0.82 -11.83 -27.26
CA GLU A 712 2.09 -12.11 -27.92
C GLU A 712 1.90 -13.16 -29.03
N THR A 713 2.47 -12.91 -30.19
CA THR A 713 2.59 -13.96 -31.23
C THR A 713 3.89 -14.74 -31.00
N LYS A 714 3.77 -16.00 -30.59
CA LYS A 714 4.91 -16.88 -30.30
C LYS A 714 5.41 -17.57 -31.58
N HIS A 715 6.72 -17.49 -31.81
CA HIS A 715 7.39 -18.16 -32.93
C HIS A 715 6.71 -17.93 -34.31
N PRO A 716 6.36 -16.70 -34.72
CA PRO A 716 5.63 -16.46 -35.96
C PRO A 716 6.39 -16.94 -37.21
N THR A 717 7.73 -16.86 -37.26
CA THR A 717 8.54 -17.40 -38.38
C THR A 717 8.43 -18.92 -38.47
N TYR A 718 8.46 -19.62 -37.33
CA TYR A 718 8.24 -21.07 -37.31
C TYR A 718 6.92 -21.45 -37.96
N PHE A 719 5.80 -20.83 -37.57
CA PHE A 719 4.48 -21.15 -38.13
C PHE A 719 4.32 -20.71 -39.58
N ALA A 720 4.98 -19.63 -39.99
CA ALA A 720 4.86 -19.10 -41.35
C ALA A 720 5.69 -19.88 -42.39
N THR A 721 6.91 -20.29 -42.00
CA THR A 721 7.89 -20.77 -43.00
C THR A 721 8.61 -22.08 -42.66
N GLU A 722 8.89 -22.36 -41.38
CA GLU A 722 9.79 -23.45 -40.95
C GLU A 722 9.05 -24.70 -40.49
N GLY A 723 7.94 -24.50 -39.74
CA GLY A 723 7.22 -25.56 -39.06
C GLY A 723 6.48 -26.50 -40.01
N LYS A 724 6.36 -27.74 -39.56
CA LYS A 724 5.62 -28.79 -40.26
C LYS A 724 4.67 -29.50 -39.32
N TYR A 725 3.52 -29.90 -39.84
CA TYR A 725 2.63 -30.84 -39.16
C TYR A 725 3.28 -32.20 -38.99
N LEU A 726 2.68 -33.05 -38.17
CA LEU A 726 3.13 -34.43 -37.90
C LEU A 726 3.29 -35.28 -39.20
N ASP A 727 2.47 -35.01 -40.21
CA ASP A 727 2.52 -35.69 -41.51
C ASP A 727 3.60 -35.13 -42.46
N GLY A 728 4.41 -34.15 -42.00
CA GLY A 728 5.48 -33.52 -42.77
C GLY A 728 5.03 -32.38 -43.68
N THR A 729 3.72 -32.07 -43.77
CA THR A 729 3.22 -30.93 -44.54
C THR A 729 3.59 -29.59 -43.88
N PRO A 730 4.01 -28.54 -44.63
CA PRO A 730 4.33 -27.22 -44.07
C PRO A 730 3.10 -26.57 -43.48
N ILE A 731 3.26 -25.87 -42.34
CA ILE A 731 2.17 -25.19 -41.63
C ILE A 731 1.68 -23.96 -42.43
N LYS A 732 2.60 -23.08 -42.78
CA LYS A 732 2.35 -21.88 -43.62
C LYS A 732 1.22 -20.98 -43.13
N VAL A 733 1.20 -20.67 -41.87
CA VAL A 733 0.20 -19.81 -41.20
C VAL A 733 0.86 -18.55 -40.63
N SER A 734 0.35 -17.37 -40.99
CA SER A 734 0.70 -16.11 -40.35
C SER A 734 -0.12 -15.96 -39.06
N LEU A 735 0.56 -16.03 -37.89
CA LEU A 735 -0.08 -15.81 -36.59
C LEU A 735 -0.60 -14.37 -36.47
N GLY A 736 0.14 -13.38 -37.01
CA GLY A 736 -0.30 -11.98 -37.03
C GLY A 736 -1.61 -11.80 -37.78
N GLN A 737 -1.78 -12.47 -38.95
CA GLN A 737 -3.05 -12.42 -39.70
C GLN A 737 -4.20 -13.04 -38.88
N LYS A 738 -3.95 -14.22 -38.28
CA LYS A 738 -4.96 -14.91 -37.45
C LYS A 738 -5.36 -14.09 -36.23
N LEU A 739 -4.41 -13.40 -35.59
CA LEU A 739 -4.66 -12.52 -34.46
C LEU A 739 -5.58 -11.37 -34.87
N ILE A 740 -5.24 -10.63 -35.93
CA ILE A 740 -6.04 -9.51 -36.39
C ILE A 740 -7.44 -9.97 -36.86
N ASP A 741 -7.55 -11.09 -37.62
CA ASP A 741 -8.83 -11.66 -38.01
C ASP A 741 -9.72 -11.98 -36.79
N THR A 742 -9.15 -12.52 -35.73
CA THR A 742 -9.86 -12.85 -34.50
C THR A 742 -10.33 -11.59 -33.77
N LEU A 743 -9.48 -10.56 -33.64
CA LEU A 743 -9.82 -9.29 -33.02
C LEU A 743 -10.96 -8.58 -33.77
N VAL A 744 -10.89 -8.52 -35.11
CA VAL A 744 -11.93 -7.93 -35.95
C VAL A 744 -13.23 -8.73 -35.82
N LYS A 745 -13.18 -10.05 -35.90
CA LYS A 745 -14.35 -10.93 -35.71
C LYS A 745 -15.07 -10.69 -34.40
N LYS A 746 -14.31 -10.49 -33.33
CA LYS A 746 -14.84 -10.26 -31.96
C LYS A 746 -15.22 -8.79 -31.68
N GLY A 747 -15.01 -7.89 -32.66
CA GLY A 747 -15.23 -6.45 -32.44
C GLY A 747 -14.35 -5.85 -31.33
N PHE A 748 -13.19 -6.43 -31.09
CA PHE A 748 -12.28 -6.01 -30.04
C PHE A 748 -11.03 -5.40 -30.68
N THR A 749 -11.13 -4.13 -31.13
CA THR A 749 -10.09 -3.42 -31.92
C THR A 749 -9.75 -2.05 -31.36
N ASP A 750 -10.22 -1.69 -30.17
CA ASP A 750 -9.91 -0.42 -29.51
C ASP A 750 -8.40 -0.34 -29.19
N PRO A 751 -7.62 0.61 -29.77
CA PRO A 751 -6.18 0.72 -29.55
C PRO A 751 -5.80 1.09 -28.12
N ASN A 752 -6.74 1.55 -27.31
CA ASN A 752 -6.50 1.82 -25.87
C ASN A 752 -6.62 0.56 -25.00
N ARG A 753 -7.04 -0.56 -25.58
CA ARG A 753 -7.31 -1.83 -24.90
C ARG A 753 -6.47 -2.99 -25.40
N ILE A 754 -5.58 -2.75 -26.37
CA ILE A 754 -4.77 -3.80 -26.96
C ILE A 754 -3.37 -3.27 -27.22
N PHE A 755 -2.38 -4.05 -26.83
CA PHE A 755 -0.99 -3.96 -27.28
C PHE A 755 -0.61 -5.31 -27.87
N ILE A 756 -0.08 -5.35 -29.08
CA ILE A 756 0.43 -6.59 -29.67
C ILE A 756 1.94 -6.62 -29.54
N GLN A 757 2.47 -7.70 -28.99
CA GLN A 757 3.90 -7.89 -28.81
C GLN A 757 4.43 -9.08 -29.63
N SER A 758 5.71 -8.99 -29.98
CA SER A 758 6.45 -10.10 -30.61
C SER A 758 7.95 -9.91 -30.46
N PHE A 759 8.68 -10.97 -30.18
CA PHE A 759 10.15 -10.97 -30.22
C PHE A 759 10.69 -10.90 -31.65
N GLU A 760 9.87 -11.15 -32.66
CA GLU A 760 10.28 -11.16 -34.05
C GLU A 760 9.92 -9.85 -34.77
N VAL A 761 10.95 -9.07 -35.12
CA VAL A 761 10.81 -7.78 -35.84
C VAL A 761 10.03 -7.92 -37.14
N GLY A 762 10.28 -9.01 -37.91
CA GLY A 762 9.59 -9.29 -39.17
C GLY A 762 8.07 -9.40 -39.02
N ASN A 763 7.60 -10.02 -37.93
CA ASN A 763 6.19 -10.14 -37.62
C ASN A 763 5.55 -8.77 -37.28
N LEU A 764 6.23 -7.94 -36.49
CA LEU A 764 5.77 -6.60 -36.17
C LEU A 764 5.70 -5.70 -37.43
N GLN A 765 6.70 -5.83 -38.33
CA GLN A 765 6.70 -5.13 -39.61
C GLN A 765 5.56 -5.58 -40.53
N GLU A 766 5.29 -6.88 -40.64
CA GLU A 766 4.17 -7.43 -41.38
C GLU A 766 2.82 -6.94 -40.84
N LEU A 767 2.65 -6.99 -39.49
CA LEU A 767 1.46 -6.46 -38.81
C LEU A 767 1.25 -4.98 -39.15
N LYS A 768 2.28 -4.15 -38.97
CA LYS A 768 2.20 -2.69 -39.17
C LYS A 768 1.95 -2.27 -40.61
N ASN A 769 2.69 -2.87 -41.55
CA ASN A 769 2.75 -2.39 -42.91
C ASN A 769 1.76 -3.09 -43.84
N THR A 770 1.26 -4.27 -43.49
CA THR A 770 0.45 -5.10 -44.37
C THR A 770 -0.88 -5.52 -43.77
N ILE A 771 -0.86 -6.18 -42.60
CA ILE A 771 -2.05 -6.85 -42.04
C ILE A 771 -3.02 -5.84 -41.46
N MET A 772 -2.60 -4.97 -40.55
CA MET A 772 -3.47 -3.99 -39.90
C MET A 772 -4.05 -2.95 -40.88
N PRO A 773 -3.27 -2.37 -41.83
CA PRO A 773 -3.83 -1.48 -42.84
C PRO A 773 -4.90 -2.15 -43.71
N LYS A 774 -4.69 -3.41 -44.12
CA LYS A 774 -5.68 -4.18 -44.90
C LYS A 774 -6.95 -4.46 -44.12
N ALA A 775 -6.84 -4.67 -42.78
CA ALA A 775 -7.98 -4.88 -41.91
C ALA A 775 -8.65 -3.58 -41.42
N GLY A 776 -8.10 -2.41 -41.76
CA GLY A 776 -8.62 -1.11 -41.34
C GLY A 776 -8.48 -0.84 -39.84
N VAL A 777 -7.47 -1.46 -39.17
CA VAL A 777 -7.20 -1.28 -37.75
C VAL A 777 -5.81 -0.69 -37.53
N ASN A 778 -5.61 -0.01 -36.39
CA ASN A 778 -4.31 0.54 -35.97
C ASN A 778 -4.11 0.29 -34.47
N ILE A 779 -3.47 -0.82 -34.16
CA ILE A 779 -3.22 -1.29 -32.80
C ILE A 779 -1.76 -1.03 -32.45
N PRO A 780 -1.43 -0.53 -31.22
CA PRO A 780 -0.05 -0.38 -30.76
C PRO A 780 0.73 -1.69 -30.82
N LEU A 781 1.98 -1.63 -31.29
CA LEU A 781 2.91 -2.75 -31.40
C LEU A 781 4.13 -2.53 -30.50
N ILE A 782 4.59 -3.56 -29.85
CA ILE A 782 5.75 -3.55 -28.93
C ILE A 782 6.69 -4.71 -29.22
#